data_b0e992b470dea011b4dbbcce5f395bdd
#
_entry.id   b0e992b470dea011b4dbbcce5f395bdd
#
_cell.length_a   1.000
_cell.length_b   1.000
_cell.length_c   1.000
_cell.angle_alpha   90.00
_cell.angle_beta   90.00
_cell.angle_gamma   90.00
#
_symmetry.space_group_name_H-M   'P 1'
#
loop_
_entity.id
_entity.type
_entity.pdbx_description
1 polymer ?
#
loop_
_entity_poly.entity_id
_entity_poly.type
_entity_poly.pdbx_seq_one_letter_code
_entity_poly.pdbx_strand_id
1 'polypeptide(L)'
;MAKSKGRKAALLRSQTFQQGNNPWNKGNGGVHTVESRRHDFSRLSQNRYEDAMDPEHIEVMPTILRPTEREPSETEKLQRPVTFDRIIGNRIIHMQSMEDLVNNFLEEHHHIATDCSFPNVRFVAEMEVTNGLGVTEVLECTKCKYRSSPTHLYEELVVPGKRGRRRAVMTNQLGTACLYIPNGYTGARILLASIDVPCPSVPTMQYITNSVSDACLELCNIAIEENRTFLAKVLQLREQSRDTATIGIAAEADVMYNNPIKGRSFQQPGTQAVSTLIEQDTVSKMVVAMATVSKLCSNAQKLQAQGAIITACPNHDGVCQANYPQQKPIGNAESAMGQELVKQLNNSSASLHLSELCTDGDSKLLQGAYDAQGENVTIKKNICATHVSRNQRNCLYNAKLSNKLIGCKKNKSNFVKKLSNAIVKRCNVELRKAKQATNNKTVERLTMKVNNAKNNILDCFSGKHDNCRRFSFFCRHSKGTAPVPRYLPGHKYLTMEDTDREQLQKVIDKKLGPGALSTQMKLRTTNKSEAMHKRILKGVPKSNTWKRNHRGRCAAMIHEACNPGIGDSIIKINRFMGSDIKFGGPGAKHLNELQQKQIYDTGRKKSLAYLRKRKQLLKRALRCKVAHSEYKTGCYTTDHTYGLTGVD
;
A
#
# COMPACT_ATOMS: atom_id res chain seq x y z
N MET A 1 -56.18 7.14 21.75
CA MET A 1 -55.47 8.24 22.45
C MET A 1 -54.08 8.40 21.89
N ALA A 2 -53.87 9.43 21.11
CA ALA A 2 -52.64 9.74 20.37
C ALA A 2 -51.89 10.89 21.06
N LYS A 3 -50.60 11.01 20.73
CA LYS A 3 -49.71 12.16 20.97
C LYS A 3 -48.95 12.16 22.28
N SER A 4 -47.69 11.71 22.28
CA SER A 4 -46.55 12.50 22.79
C SER A 4 -45.21 11.79 22.51
N LYS A 5 -44.72 11.82 21.26
CA LYS A 5 -43.33 11.53 20.93
C LYS A 5 -42.81 12.54 19.90
N GLY A 6 -42.54 13.75 20.35
CA GLY A 6 -42.10 14.81 19.45
C GLY A 6 -41.41 16.00 20.12
N ARG A 7 -40.64 15.81 21.21
CA ARG A 7 -39.93 16.95 21.85
C ARG A 7 -38.61 16.59 22.54
N LYS A 8 -37.83 15.68 22.03
CA LYS A 8 -36.44 15.42 22.51
C LYS A 8 -35.34 15.52 21.48
N ALA A 9 -35.65 15.88 20.24
CA ALA A 9 -34.64 16.03 19.19
C ALA A 9 -34.20 17.46 18.89
N ALA A 10 -34.69 18.46 19.63
CA ALA A 10 -34.43 19.88 19.36
C ALA A 10 -33.48 20.57 20.33
N LEU A 11 -32.97 19.87 21.35
CA LEU A 11 -32.14 20.53 22.40
C LEU A 11 -30.62 20.20 22.30
N LEU A 12 -30.16 19.60 21.20
CA LEU A 12 -28.73 19.28 20.95
C LEU A 12 -28.14 20.02 19.76
N ARG A 13 -28.74 21.13 19.33
CA ARG A 13 -28.27 21.94 18.19
C ARG A 13 -27.90 23.39 18.48
N SER A 14 -27.65 23.75 19.71
CA SER A 14 -27.21 25.11 20.04
C SER A 14 -25.97 25.15 20.95
N GLN A 15 -24.97 24.35 20.64
CA GLN A 15 -23.59 24.68 21.02
C GLN A 15 -22.86 25.16 19.77
N THR A 16 -23.02 26.43 19.51
CA THR A 16 -22.23 27.26 18.63
C THR A 16 -20.77 27.13 19.04
N PHE A 17 -19.96 26.56 18.17
CA PHE A 17 -18.52 26.65 18.22
C PHE A 17 -18.14 28.14 18.15
N GLN A 18 -17.72 28.69 19.26
CA GLN A 18 -16.97 29.95 19.28
C GLN A 18 -15.65 29.67 18.54
N GLN A 19 -15.48 30.32 17.39
CA GLN A 19 -14.22 30.38 16.70
C GLN A 19 -13.21 31.10 17.58
N GLY A 20 -12.28 30.32 18.14
CA GLY A 20 -11.09 30.87 18.78
C GLY A 20 -10.29 31.64 17.72
N ASN A 21 -10.05 32.91 18.01
CA ASN A 21 -9.23 33.83 17.24
C ASN A 21 -7.84 33.21 17.00
N ASN A 22 -7.53 32.94 15.77
CA ASN A 22 -6.19 32.53 15.32
C ASN A 22 -5.35 33.82 15.20
N PRO A 23 -4.25 34.00 15.97
CA PRO A 23 -3.49 35.25 16.02
C PRO A 23 -2.73 35.59 14.74
N TRP A 24 -2.78 34.73 13.71
CA TRP A 24 -1.97 34.87 12.48
C TRP A 24 -2.67 35.61 11.33
N ASN A 25 -3.88 36.13 11.53
CA ASN A 25 -4.65 36.82 10.48
C ASN A 25 -4.80 38.34 10.74
N LYS A 26 -3.78 39.03 11.21
CA LYS A 26 -3.71 40.49 11.15
C LYS A 26 -2.37 40.92 10.59
N GLY A 27 -2.31 41.13 9.30
CA GLY A 27 -1.23 41.74 8.58
C GLY A 27 -1.77 42.46 7.37
N ASN A 28 -1.66 43.77 7.42
CA ASN A 28 -2.17 44.76 6.48
C ASN A 28 -1.79 44.53 5.04
N GLY A 29 -2.63 45.00 4.15
CA GLY A 29 -2.43 45.07 2.72
C GLY A 29 -1.18 45.82 2.31
N GLY A 30 -0.40 45.16 1.51
CA GLY A 30 0.66 45.69 0.69
C GLY A 30 0.78 44.77 -0.50
N VAL A 31 0.29 45.23 -1.64
CA VAL A 31 0.47 44.57 -2.93
C VAL A 31 1.94 44.66 -3.29
N HIS A 32 2.71 43.63 -2.97
CA HIS A 32 3.98 43.37 -3.64
C HIS A 32 3.86 42.06 -4.37
N THR A 33 3.72 42.14 -5.69
CA THR A 33 3.92 41.07 -6.64
C THR A 33 5.36 40.59 -6.52
N VAL A 34 5.59 39.57 -5.70
CA VAL A 34 6.82 38.78 -5.76
C VAL A 34 6.58 37.72 -6.82
N GLU A 35 7.10 37.96 -8.02
CA GLU A 35 7.34 36.91 -9.01
C GLU A 35 8.20 35.82 -8.35
N SER A 36 7.55 34.72 -7.93
CA SER A 36 8.26 33.53 -7.55
C SER A 36 8.92 32.94 -8.81
N ARG A 37 10.20 33.21 -9.01
CA ARG A 37 11.02 32.44 -9.93
C ARG A 37 11.06 31.00 -9.42
N ARG A 38 10.08 30.22 -9.86
CA ARG A 38 10.21 28.77 -9.85
C ARG A 38 11.28 28.44 -10.85
N HIS A 39 12.47 28.12 -10.37
CA HIS A 39 13.47 27.49 -11.20
C HIS A 39 12.91 26.17 -11.70
N ASP A 40 12.64 26.12 -12.99
CA ASP A 40 12.11 24.98 -13.70
C ASP A 40 13.25 23.96 -13.87
N PHE A 41 13.45 23.13 -12.83
CA PHE A 41 14.41 22.03 -12.88
C PHE A 41 14.09 20.97 -13.93
N SER A 42 12.92 21.06 -14.57
CA SER A 42 12.52 20.12 -15.64
C SER A 42 13.28 20.34 -16.95
N ARG A 43 13.75 21.57 -17.22
CA ARG A 43 14.49 21.87 -18.44
C ARG A 43 15.96 21.42 -18.42
N LEU A 44 16.57 21.36 -17.25
CA LEU A 44 17.96 20.91 -17.13
C LEU A 44 18.14 19.39 -17.26
N SER A 45 17.07 18.60 -17.04
CA SER A 45 17.15 17.14 -17.21
C SER A 45 16.85 16.69 -18.65
N GLN A 46 16.09 17.44 -19.43
CA GLN A 46 15.76 17.05 -20.80
C GLN A 46 16.93 17.26 -21.79
N ASN A 47 17.67 18.36 -21.67
CA ASN A 47 18.80 18.62 -22.57
C ASN A 47 20.03 17.72 -22.35
N ARG A 48 20.13 17.01 -21.22
CA ARG A 48 21.22 16.03 -20.99
C ARG A 48 20.92 14.64 -21.51
N TYR A 49 19.66 14.33 -21.88
CA TYR A 49 19.27 12.99 -22.34
C TYR A 49 19.14 12.87 -23.86
N GLU A 50 18.99 13.98 -24.59
CA GLU A 50 18.90 13.94 -26.05
C GLU A 50 20.28 13.87 -26.73
N ASP A 51 21.34 14.40 -26.08
CA ASP A 51 22.71 14.34 -26.59
C ASP A 51 23.43 13.00 -26.34
N ALA A 52 22.81 12.06 -25.64
CA ALA A 52 23.40 10.77 -25.29
C ALA A 52 23.00 9.61 -26.23
N MET A 53 22.33 9.89 -27.36
CA MET A 53 21.80 8.86 -28.28
C MET A 53 22.43 8.87 -29.67
N ASP A 54 23.63 9.41 -29.81
CA ASP A 54 24.41 9.25 -31.05
C ASP A 54 25.47 8.14 -30.84
N PRO A 55 25.34 6.97 -31.49
CA PRO A 55 26.26 5.85 -31.25
C PRO A 55 27.68 6.06 -31.78
N GLU A 56 27.99 7.16 -32.47
CA GLU A 56 29.29 7.40 -33.08
C GLU A 56 30.22 8.33 -32.27
N HIS A 57 29.75 8.89 -31.14
CA HIS A 57 30.58 9.67 -30.24
C HIS A 57 30.60 9.08 -28.82
N ILE A 58 31.24 7.92 -28.66
CA ILE A 58 31.76 7.50 -27.37
C ILE A 58 33.07 8.28 -27.17
N GLU A 59 32.99 9.54 -26.81
CA GLU A 59 34.10 10.19 -26.12
C GLU A 59 34.30 9.46 -24.79
N VAL A 60 35.45 8.80 -24.70
CA VAL A 60 35.94 8.23 -23.44
C VAL A 60 35.91 9.36 -22.41
N MET A 61 35.03 9.24 -21.43
CA MET A 61 34.98 10.16 -20.29
C MET A 61 36.40 10.38 -19.80
N PRO A 62 36.86 11.61 -19.66
CA PRO A 62 38.20 11.87 -19.14
C PRO A 62 38.34 11.22 -17.79
N THR A 63 39.40 10.48 -17.64
CA THR A 63 39.81 9.78 -16.42
C THR A 63 39.65 10.70 -15.24
N ILE A 64 38.85 10.29 -14.28
CA ILE A 64 38.53 10.98 -13.03
C ILE A 64 39.82 11.64 -12.49
N LEU A 65 39.75 12.95 -12.33
CA LEU A 65 40.81 13.77 -11.72
C LEU A 65 41.33 13.10 -10.46
N ARG A 66 42.67 13.11 -10.31
CA ARG A 66 43.36 12.50 -9.17
C ARG A 66 42.81 13.05 -7.86
N PRO A 67 42.69 12.24 -6.81
CA PRO A 67 42.08 12.66 -5.53
C PRO A 67 42.75 13.82 -4.82
N THR A 68 43.96 14.21 -5.26
CA THR A 68 44.82 15.23 -4.63
C THR A 68 44.42 16.68 -4.92
N GLU A 69 43.52 16.92 -5.89
CA GLU A 69 43.15 18.29 -6.30
C GLU A 69 41.71 18.69 -5.98
N ARG A 70 40.97 17.80 -5.32
CA ARG A 70 39.58 18.08 -4.94
C ARG A 70 39.54 18.83 -3.63
N GLU A 71 38.88 19.99 -3.62
CA GLU A 71 38.51 20.61 -2.34
C GLU A 71 37.71 19.63 -1.46
N PRO A 72 38.02 19.53 -0.17
CA PRO A 72 37.27 18.65 0.73
C PRO A 72 35.82 19.07 0.75
N SER A 73 34.91 18.07 0.66
CA SER A 73 33.48 18.32 0.78
C SER A 73 33.14 18.93 2.14
N GLU A 74 31.97 19.59 2.25
CA GLU A 74 31.56 20.19 3.53
C GLU A 74 31.51 19.15 4.66
N THR A 75 31.11 17.91 4.33
CA THR A 75 31.13 16.80 5.29
C THR A 75 32.55 16.40 5.71
N GLU A 76 33.55 16.47 4.83
CA GLU A 76 34.95 16.20 5.16
C GLU A 76 35.54 17.33 5.99
N LYS A 77 35.15 18.58 5.76
CA LYS A 77 35.55 19.74 6.61
C LYS A 77 35.02 19.59 8.04
N LEU A 78 33.83 19.05 8.22
CA LEU A 78 33.21 18.81 9.53
C LEU A 78 33.83 17.62 10.28
N GLN A 79 34.55 16.71 9.61
CA GLN A 79 35.21 15.56 10.24
C GLN A 79 36.58 15.84 10.87
N ARG A 80 37.06 17.07 10.83
CA ARG A 80 38.33 17.42 11.53
C ARG A 80 38.15 17.17 13.02
N PRO A 81 39.05 16.42 13.67
CA PRO A 81 38.98 16.20 15.09
C PRO A 81 39.13 17.53 15.81
N VAL A 82 38.09 17.98 16.44
CA VAL A 82 38.10 19.11 17.36
C VAL A 82 37.97 18.50 18.75
N THR A 83 38.95 18.72 19.59
CA THR A 83 38.89 18.37 21.02
C THR A 83 37.92 19.34 21.69
N PHE A 84 36.78 18.82 22.13
CA PHE A 84 35.79 19.61 22.85
C PHE A 84 35.75 19.19 24.31
N ASP A 85 35.88 20.13 25.20
CA ASP A 85 35.65 19.94 26.64
C ASP A 85 34.17 19.81 26.99
N ARG A 86 33.28 19.83 26.01
CA ARG A 86 31.82 19.79 26.18
C ARG A 86 31.18 18.83 25.20
N ILE A 87 30.06 18.23 25.61
CA ILE A 87 29.21 17.43 24.75
C ILE A 87 28.62 18.30 23.64
N ILE A 88 28.81 17.87 22.39
CA ILE A 88 28.29 18.57 21.21
C ILE A 88 27.15 17.80 20.61
N GLY A 89 26.17 18.53 20.04
CA GLY A 89 24.98 17.99 19.42
C GLY A 89 23.88 17.67 20.42
N ASN A 90 22.82 17.04 19.93
CA ASN A 90 21.62 16.74 20.71
C ASN A 90 21.60 15.30 21.22
N ARG A 91 20.91 15.06 22.32
CA ARG A 91 20.69 13.72 22.90
C ARG A 91 19.21 13.48 23.13
N ILE A 92 18.78 12.23 22.99
CA ILE A 92 17.45 11.79 23.40
C ILE A 92 17.60 11.15 24.78
N ILE A 93 16.97 11.70 25.79
CA ILE A 93 17.08 11.26 27.17
C ILE A 93 15.71 10.91 27.76
N HIS A 94 15.71 10.01 28.75
CA HIS A 94 14.57 9.75 29.60
C HIS A 94 14.56 10.75 30.75
N MET A 95 13.52 11.59 30.82
CA MET A 95 13.48 12.73 31.74
C MET A 95 13.63 12.33 33.20
N GLN A 96 12.98 11.23 33.65
CA GLN A 96 13.09 10.75 35.02
C GLN A 96 14.54 10.34 35.35
N SER A 97 15.22 9.63 34.45
CA SER A 97 16.64 9.25 34.66
C SER A 97 17.56 10.47 34.74
N MET A 98 17.22 11.55 34.04
CA MET A 98 17.98 12.81 34.14
C MET A 98 17.73 13.49 35.50
N GLU A 99 16.48 13.51 35.95
CA GLU A 99 16.11 14.03 37.26
C GLU A 99 16.83 13.25 38.37
N ASP A 100 16.82 11.92 38.32
CA ASP A 100 17.51 11.04 39.25
C ASP A 100 19.03 11.29 39.26
N LEU A 101 19.67 11.45 38.07
CA LEU A 101 21.08 11.76 37.98
C LEU A 101 21.43 13.09 38.70
N VAL A 102 20.64 14.12 38.46
CA VAL A 102 20.89 15.46 39.06
C VAL A 102 20.68 15.41 40.58
N ASN A 103 19.60 14.80 41.04
CA ASN A 103 19.29 14.71 42.47
C ASN A 103 20.35 13.89 43.21
N ASN A 104 20.73 12.71 42.69
CA ASN A 104 21.76 11.86 43.27
C ASN A 104 23.11 12.59 43.29
N PHE A 105 23.47 13.30 42.20
CA PHE A 105 24.70 14.09 42.18
C PHE A 105 24.72 15.17 43.27
N LEU A 106 23.62 15.89 43.45
CA LEU A 106 23.55 16.96 44.46
C LEU A 106 23.63 16.40 45.88
N GLU A 107 22.94 15.31 46.14
CA GLU A 107 22.93 14.62 47.44
C GLU A 107 24.33 14.07 47.78
N GLU A 108 24.92 13.27 46.87
CA GLU A 108 26.25 12.70 47.05
C GLU A 108 27.33 13.78 47.17
N HIS A 109 27.25 14.85 46.35
CA HIS A 109 28.16 15.98 46.39
C HIS A 109 28.11 16.68 47.75
N HIS A 110 26.93 16.88 48.32
CA HIS A 110 26.74 17.49 49.64
C HIS A 110 27.44 16.65 50.75
N HIS A 111 27.34 15.34 50.67
CA HIS A 111 27.96 14.43 51.63
C HIS A 111 29.46 14.28 51.51
N ILE A 112 30.01 14.30 50.29
CA ILE A 112 31.41 14.02 50.02
C ILE A 112 32.27 15.28 49.95
N ALA A 113 31.73 16.35 49.38
CA ALA A 113 32.46 17.63 49.15
C ALA A 113 31.96 18.72 50.10
N THR A 114 32.04 18.51 51.38
CA THR A 114 31.53 19.40 52.45
C THR A 114 32.02 20.84 52.33
N ASP A 115 33.17 21.07 51.80
CA ASP A 115 33.76 22.42 51.59
C ASP A 115 33.30 23.11 50.31
N CYS A 116 32.47 22.45 49.49
CA CYS A 116 31.95 22.98 48.25
C CYS A 116 30.44 23.24 48.31
N SER A 117 30.07 24.36 48.91
CA SER A 117 28.66 24.72 49.20
C SER A 117 27.77 24.95 47.97
N PHE A 118 28.35 25.27 46.80
CA PHE A 118 27.58 25.52 45.57
C PHE A 118 28.29 24.85 44.36
N PRO A 119 27.85 23.64 43.98
CA PRO A 119 28.43 22.92 42.85
C PRO A 119 28.16 23.67 41.52
N ASN A 120 29.19 23.76 40.69
CA ASN A 120 29.04 24.17 39.32
C ASN A 120 29.15 22.94 38.40
N VAL A 121 28.01 22.43 37.96
CA VAL A 121 27.84 21.12 37.36
C VAL A 121 28.08 21.17 35.85
N ARG A 122 28.85 20.22 35.33
CA ARG A 122 28.99 19.96 33.89
C ARG A 122 28.92 18.47 33.58
N PHE A 123 28.56 18.12 32.34
CA PHE A 123 28.75 16.76 31.81
C PHE A 123 30.22 16.53 31.46
N VAL A 124 30.67 15.31 31.69
CA VAL A 124 32.05 14.90 31.37
C VAL A 124 32.05 14.23 29.99
N ALA A 125 32.34 15.00 28.95
CA ALA A 125 32.23 14.55 27.54
C ALA A 125 33.08 13.28 27.24
N GLU A 126 34.25 13.14 27.88
CA GLU A 126 35.12 11.97 27.72
C GLU A 126 34.54 10.67 28.28
N MET A 127 33.61 10.79 29.21
CA MET A 127 32.93 9.64 29.86
C MET A 127 31.56 9.34 29.27
N GLU A 128 31.09 10.10 28.27
CA GLU A 128 29.84 9.80 27.58
C GLU A 128 29.96 8.45 26.87
N VAL A 129 28.99 7.57 27.12
CA VAL A 129 28.90 6.29 26.43
C VAL A 129 27.56 6.13 25.76
N THR A 130 27.58 6.04 24.43
CA THR A 130 26.35 5.83 23.65
C THR A 130 25.93 4.37 23.59
N ASN A 131 24.61 4.11 23.63
CA ASN A 131 23.98 2.80 23.48
C ASN A 131 22.77 2.88 22.55
N GLY A 132 23.03 2.91 21.26
CA GLY A 132 21.99 3.18 20.26
C GLY A 132 21.54 4.63 20.30
N LEU A 133 20.30 4.90 20.73
CA LEU A 133 19.80 6.24 21.01
C LEU A 133 20.02 6.68 22.46
N GLY A 134 20.28 5.71 23.35
CA GLY A 134 20.51 5.99 24.75
C GLY A 134 21.94 6.47 25.04
N VAL A 135 22.13 7.26 26.07
CA VAL A 135 23.42 7.75 26.53
C VAL A 135 23.58 7.47 28.01
N THR A 136 24.83 7.22 28.40
CA THR A 136 25.25 7.13 29.80
C THR A 136 26.12 8.33 30.07
N GLU A 137 25.83 9.05 31.13
CA GLU A 137 26.47 10.32 31.44
C GLU A 137 27.07 10.33 32.85
N VAL A 138 28.05 11.19 33.02
CA VAL A 138 28.68 11.49 34.31
C VAL A 138 28.65 13.01 34.49
N LEU A 139 28.25 13.46 35.69
CA LEU A 139 28.31 14.85 36.08
C LEU A 139 29.60 15.11 36.88
N GLU A 140 30.21 16.28 36.69
CA GLU A 140 31.38 16.76 37.42
C GLU A 140 31.13 18.15 37.98
N CYS A 141 31.49 18.36 39.23
CA CYS A 141 31.59 19.69 39.78
C CYS A 141 32.90 20.35 39.33
N THR A 142 32.84 21.46 38.57
CA THR A 142 34.01 22.13 38.06
C THR A 142 34.88 22.76 39.14
N LYS A 143 34.34 23.00 40.37
CA LYS A 143 35.07 23.56 41.52
C LYS A 143 35.86 22.51 42.27
N CYS A 144 35.21 21.47 42.82
CA CYS A 144 35.86 20.47 43.67
C CYS A 144 36.28 19.20 42.92
N LYS A 145 35.91 19.08 41.63
CA LYS A 145 36.20 17.91 40.78
C LYS A 145 35.49 16.61 41.19
N TYR A 146 34.54 16.69 42.09
CA TYR A 146 33.68 15.55 42.39
C TYR A 146 32.97 15.07 41.12
N ARG A 147 32.89 13.76 40.90
CA ARG A 147 32.21 13.11 39.77
C ARG A 147 31.17 12.14 40.26
N SER A 148 29.98 12.16 39.63
CA SER A 148 28.95 11.16 39.89
C SER A 148 29.35 9.79 39.35
N SER A 149 28.62 8.76 39.79
CA SER A 149 28.63 7.48 39.11
C SER A 149 28.05 7.56 37.70
N PRO A 150 28.53 6.75 36.72
CA PRO A 150 27.95 6.70 35.37
C PRO A 150 26.46 6.28 35.44
N THR A 151 25.58 7.13 34.95
CA THR A 151 24.12 6.90 35.00
C THR A 151 23.54 6.81 33.62
N HIS A 152 22.68 5.80 33.40
CA HIS A 152 21.97 5.61 32.14
C HIS A 152 20.80 6.59 32.01
N LEU A 153 20.84 7.49 31.05
CA LEU A 153 19.76 8.41 30.74
C LEU A 153 18.69 7.80 29.81
N TYR A 154 18.45 6.51 29.96
CA TYR A 154 17.47 5.76 29.18
C TYR A 154 16.91 4.59 29.98
N GLU A 155 15.69 4.17 29.66
CA GLU A 155 15.12 2.93 30.18
C GLU A 155 15.78 1.73 29.49
N GLU A 156 16.23 0.76 30.27
CA GLU A 156 16.83 -0.47 29.76
C GLU A 156 15.77 -1.48 29.31
N LEU A 157 15.99 -2.09 28.16
CA LEU A 157 15.18 -3.21 27.70
C LEU A 157 15.59 -4.50 28.43
N VAL A 158 14.75 -4.93 29.34
CA VAL A 158 14.95 -6.19 30.09
C VAL A 158 14.46 -7.36 29.24
N VAL A 159 15.40 -8.24 28.84
CA VAL A 159 15.08 -9.48 28.14
C VAL A 159 15.42 -10.65 29.05
N PRO A 160 14.44 -11.45 29.50
CA PRO A 160 14.69 -12.59 30.39
C PRO A 160 15.74 -13.53 29.82
N GLY A 161 16.67 -13.99 30.67
CA GLY A 161 17.70 -14.96 30.30
C GLY A 161 18.89 -14.43 29.50
N LYS A 162 18.87 -13.18 29.04
CA LYS A 162 20.01 -12.57 28.34
C LYS A 162 20.94 -11.86 29.30
N ARG A 163 22.22 -12.26 29.25
CA ARG A 163 23.32 -11.58 29.95
C ARG A 163 23.95 -10.49 29.09
N GLY A 164 24.67 -9.55 29.70
CA GLY A 164 25.40 -8.46 29.02
C GLY A 164 24.66 -7.15 29.02
N ARG A 165 25.23 -6.16 28.31
CA ARG A 165 24.71 -4.79 28.25
C ARG A 165 23.30 -4.75 27.65
N ARG A 166 22.38 -4.17 28.40
CA ARG A 166 20.97 -4.03 27.98
C ARG A 166 20.82 -2.86 27.02
N ARG A 167 19.91 -3.00 26.05
CA ARG A 167 19.62 -1.94 25.09
C ARG A 167 18.69 -0.89 25.66
N ALA A 168 18.79 0.34 25.12
CA ALA A 168 17.79 1.35 25.39
C ALA A 168 16.44 0.99 24.74
N VAL A 169 15.35 1.10 25.49
CA VAL A 169 13.97 0.87 25.03
C VAL A 169 13.67 1.71 23.78
N MET A 170 14.06 2.99 23.79
CA MET A 170 13.83 3.90 22.67
C MET A 170 14.52 3.46 21.37
N THR A 171 15.67 2.76 21.45
CA THR A 171 16.36 2.22 20.27
C THR A 171 15.55 1.08 19.65
N ASN A 172 14.91 0.25 20.47
CA ASN A 172 14.04 -0.82 19.99
C ASN A 172 12.74 -0.27 19.37
N GLN A 173 12.16 0.77 19.98
CA GLN A 173 11.00 1.49 19.43
C GLN A 173 11.30 2.14 18.07
N LEU A 174 12.51 2.71 17.91
CA LEU A 174 12.98 3.19 16.60
C LEU A 174 13.02 2.06 15.57
N GLY A 175 13.46 0.85 15.96
CA GLY A 175 13.45 -0.33 15.09
C GLY A 175 12.05 -0.67 14.60
N THR A 176 11.04 -0.59 15.45
CA THR A 176 9.62 -0.77 15.08
C THR A 176 9.19 0.28 14.06
N ALA A 177 9.49 1.55 14.30
CA ALA A 177 9.18 2.64 13.37
C ALA A 177 9.84 2.42 11.99
N CYS A 178 11.07 1.89 11.95
CA CYS A 178 11.79 1.61 10.71
C CYS A 178 11.08 0.60 9.78
N LEU A 179 10.20 -0.28 10.28
CA LEU A 179 9.42 -1.17 9.43
C LEU A 179 8.24 -0.47 8.76
N TYR A 180 7.73 0.60 9.35
CA TYR A 180 6.60 1.37 8.81
C TYR A 180 7.00 2.46 7.81
N ILE A 181 8.29 2.85 7.79
CA ILE A 181 8.78 3.88 6.85
C ILE A 181 9.41 3.27 5.60
N PRO A 182 9.21 3.89 4.40
CA PRO A 182 9.67 3.34 3.11
C PRO A 182 11.19 3.16 3.01
N ASN A 183 11.96 4.00 3.69
CA ASN A 183 13.43 4.02 3.62
C ASN A 183 14.11 3.24 4.76
N GLY A 184 13.31 2.58 5.61
CA GLY A 184 13.84 1.79 6.72
C GLY A 184 14.78 2.58 7.64
N TYR A 185 15.79 1.92 8.20
CA TYR A 185 16.75 2.56 9.11
C TYR A 185 17.63 3.61 8.42
N THR A 186 17.84 3.54 7.11
CA THR A 186 18.58 4.59 6.37
C THR A 186 17.86 5.94 6.47
N GLY A 187 16.53 5.94 6.30
CA GLY A 187 15.73 7.16 6.50
C GLY A 187 15.75 7.66 7.94
N ALA A 188 15.69 6.75 8.92
CA ALA A 188 15.81 7.12 10.33
C ALA A 188 17.17 7.73 10.66
N ARG A 189 18.27 7.19 10.13
CA ARG A 189 19.62 7.76 10.30
C ARG A 189 19.74 9.15 9.72
N ILE A 190 19.22 9.38 8.52
CA ILE A 190 19.22 10.71 7.89
C ILE A 190 18.47 11.70 8.80
N LEU A 191 17.30 11.31 9.32
CA LEU A 191 16.50 12.16 10.20
C LEU A 191 17.27 12.51 11.47
N LEU A 192 17.87 11.52 12.16
CA LEU A 192 18.65 11.73 13.38
C LEU A 192 19.89 12.61 13.12
N ALA A 193 20.64 12.31 12.04
CA ALA A 193 21.81 13.11 11.67
C ALA A 193 21.44 14.57 11.32
N SER A 194 20.27 14.79 10.68
CA SER A 194 19.81 16.15 10.35
C SER A 194 19.45 17.00 11.56
N ILE A 195 19.19 16.39 12.71
CA ILE A 195 18.93 17.08 13.98
C ILE A 195 20.07 16.91 14.98
N ASP A 196 21.26 16.53 14.49
CA ASP A 196 22.49 16.38 15.26
C ASP A 196 22.37 15.43 16.46
N VAL A 197 21.66 14.31 16.28
CA VAL A 197 21.51 13.24 17.27
C VAL A 197 22.37 12.05 16.85
N PRO A 198 23.14 11.43 17.77
CA PRO A 198 23.94 10.24 17.48
C PRO A 198 23.08 9.12 16.88
N CYS A 199 23.57 8.56 15.76
CA CYS A 199 22.85 7.50 15.08
C CYS A 199 23.29 6.13 15.59
N PRO A 200 22.35 5.22 15.91
CA PRO A 200 22.70 3.85 16.18
C PRO A 200 23.49 3.21 15.03
N SER A 201 24.43 2.33 15.32
CA SER A 201 25.23 1.66 14.29
C SER A 201 24.36 0.83 13.34
N VAL A 202 24.82 0.69 12.08
CA VAL A 202 24.11 -0.09 11.06
C VAL A 202 23.89 -1.55 11.51
N PRO A 203 24.88 -2.26 12.09
CA PRO A 203 24.69 -3.61 12.60
C PRO A 203 23.62 -3.68 13.70
N THR A 204 23.63 -2.74 14.65
CA THR A 204 22.64 -2.66 15.73
C THR A 204 21.23 -2.49 15.17
N MET A 205 21.03 -1.53 14.26
CA MET A 205 19.72 -1.31 13.64
C MET A 205 19.26 -2.47 12.78
N GLN A 206 20.19 -3.14 12.07
CA GLN A 206 19.85 -4.34 11.31
C GLN A 206 19.40 -5.49 12.23
N TYR A 207 20.09 -5.70 13.35
CA TYR A 207 19.72 -6.71 14.32
C TYR A 207 18.33 -6.43 14.92
N ILE A 208 18.06 -5.20 15.33
CA ILE A 208 16.78 -4.80 15.91
C ILE A 208 15.65 -4.94 14.88
N THR A 209 15.85 -4.44 13.66
CA THR A 209 14.82 -4.54 12.63
C THR A 209 14.53 -5.98 12.20
N ASN A 210 15.51 -6.89 12.30
CA ASN A 210 15.26 -8.31 12.10
C ASN A 210 14.36 -8.86 13.21
N SER A 211 14.69 -8.60 14.49
CA SER A 211 13.89 -9.09 15.63
C SER A 211 12.45 -8.53 15.58
N VAL A 212 12.30 -7.24 15.25
CA VAL A 212 10.96 -6.63 15.08
C VAL A 212 10.22 -7.23 13.88
N SER A 213 10.94 -7.55 12.80
CA SER A 213 10.37 -8.22 11.62
C SER A 213 9.76 -9.57 11.97
N ASP A 214 10.43 -10.34 12.81
CA ASP A 214 9.96 -11.66 13.26
C ASP A 214 8.75 -11.49 14.19
N ALA A 215 8.79 -10.55 15.13
CA ALA A 215 7.65 -10.21 15.99
C ALA A 215 6.42 -9.73 15.19
N CYS A 216 6.62 -8.91 14.15
CA CYS A 216 5.53 -8.49 13.27
C CYS A 216 4.89 -9.67 12.55
N LEU A 217 5.68 -10.66 12.14
CA LEU A 217 5.18 -11.86 11.49
C LEU A 217 4.33 -12.68 12.43
N GLU A 218 4.82 -12.90 13.67
CA GLU A 218 4.10 -13.67 14.70
C GLU A 218 2.77 -12.99 15.06
N LEU A 219 2.79 -11.70 15.37
CA LEU A 219 1.58 -10.95 15.70
C LEU A 219 0.60 -10.86 14.53
N CYS A 220 1.10 -10.79 13.29
CA CYS A 220 0.26 -10.83 12.11
C CYS A 220 -0.45 -12.19 11.97
N ASN A 221 0.26 -13.29 12.22
CA ASN A 221 -0.33 -14.63 12.18
C ASN A 221 -1.40 -14.81 13.28
N ILE A 222 -1.14 -14.30 14.49
CA ILE A 222 -2.13 -14.29 15.59
C ILE A 222 -3.38 -13.52 15.17
N ALA A 223 -3.21 -12.30 14.65
CA ALA A 223 -4.33 -11.46 14.23
C ALA A 223 -5.12 -12.06 13.06
N ILE A 224 -4.46 -12.78 12.16
CA ILE A 224 -5.12 -13.52 11.07
C ILE A 224 -5.92 -14.69 11.63
N GLU A 225 -5.41 -15.42 12.62
CA GLU A 225 -6.13 -16.53 13.27
C GLU A 225 -7.34 -16.03 14.07
N GLU A 226 -7.21 -14.89 14.76
CA GLU A 226 -8.34 -14.21 15.40
C GLU A 226 -9.44 -13.86 14.37
N ASN A 227 -9.05 -13.35 13.19
CA ASN A 227 -9.98 -13.06 12.10
C ASN A 227 -10.69 -14.33 11.61
N ARG A 228 -9.99 -15.45 11.47
CA ARG A 228 -10.58 -16.74 11.05
C ARG A 228 -11.59 -17.24 12.08
N THR A 229 -11.20 -17.23 13.35
CA THR A 229 -12.07 -17.65 14.47
C THR A 229 -13.33 -16.77 14.53
N PHE A 230 -13.17 -15.45 14.39
CA PHE A 230 -14.30 -14.54 14.36
C PHE A 230 -15.19 -14.78 13.14
N LEU A 231 -14.59 -14.99 11.96
CA LEU A 231 -15.33 -15.28 10.72
C LEU A 231 -16.14 -16.57 10.84
N ALA A 232 -15.54 -17.64 11.37
CA ALA A 232 -16.23 -18.91 11.60
C ALA A 232 -17.47 -18.71 12.48
N LYS A 233 -17.33 -18.03 13.62
CA LYS A 233 -18.46 -17.71 14.51
C LYS A 233 -19.58 -16.93 13.79
N VAL A 234 -19.22 -15.92 13.01
CA VAL A 234 -20.21 -15.10 12.26
C VAL A 234 -20.95 -15.94 11.21
N LEU A 235 -20.24 -16.84 10.51
CA LEU A 235 -20.86 -17.69 9.49
C LEU A 235 -21.72 -18.78 10.12
N GLN A 236 -21.30 -19.40 11.21
CA GLN A 236 -22.11 -20.36 11.99
C GLN A 236 -23.44 -19.73 12.43
N LEU A 237 -23.42 -18.52 12.96
CA LEU A 237 -24.64 -17.81 13.37
C LEU A 237 -25.58 -17.49 12.19
N ARG A 238 -25.07 -17.39 10.96
CA ARG A 238 -25.90 -17.15 9.76
C ARG A 238 -26.52 -18.44 9.21
N GLU A 239 -25.83 -19.54 9.36
CA GLU A 239 -26.23 -20.83 8.77
C GLU A 239 -27.03 -21.70 9.73
N GLN A 240 -27.59 -21.19 10.80
CA GLN A 240 -28.35 -21.78 11.94
C GLN A 240 -28.99 -23.19 11.77
N SER A 241 -28.76 -23.88 10.65
CA SER A 241 -29.42 -25.15 10.33
C SER A 241 -28.53 -26.22 9.69
N ARG A 242 -27.22 -26.07 9.64
CA ARG A 242 -26.34 -27.07 9.01
C ARG A 242 -25.25 -27.51 9.97
N ASP A 243 -25.38 -28.73 10.45
CA ASP A 243 -24.31 -29.52 11.11
C ASP A 243 -23.19 -29.88 10.12
N THR A 244 -22.55 -28.89 9.52
CA THR A 244 -21.39 -29.13 8.66
C THR A 244 -20.11 -28.94 9.46
N ALA A 245 -19.29 -29.97 9.50
CA ALA A 245 -18.02 -29.98 10.24
C ALA A 245 -17.03 -28.89 9.77
N THR A 246 -17.20 -28.38 8.54
CA THR A 246 -16.35 -27.35 7.96
C THR A 246 -17.13 -26.28 7.23
N ILE A 247 -16.71 -25.02 7.34
CA ILE A 247 -17.41 -23.85 6.78
C ILE A 247 -16.70 -23.37 5.52
N GLY A 248 -17.44 -23.33 4.40
CA GLY A 248 -16.92 -22.82 3.13
C GLY A 248 -16.97 -21.29 3.06
N ILE A 249 -15.82 -20.66 2.81
CA ILE A 249 -15.73 -19.21 2.63
C ILE A 249 -15.47 -18.81 1.19
N ALA A 250 -15.96 -17.64 0.81
CA ALA A 250 -15.60 -17.01 -0.43
C ALA A 250 -14.55 -15.92 -0.16
N ALA A 251 -13.49 -15.90 -0.95
CA ALA A 251 -12.42 -14.94 -0.78
C ALA A 251 -11.94 -14.32 -2.10
N GLU A 252 -11.18 -13.23 -2.00
CA GLU A 252 -10.43 -12.64 -3.09
C GLU A 252 -8.94 -12.69 -2.81
N ALA A 253 -8.15 -12.87 -3.86
CA ALA A 253 -6.70 -12.78 -3.80
C ALA A 253 -6.14 -12.16 -5.09
N ASP A 254 -5.01 -11.47 -4.94
CA ASP A 254 -4.25 -10.85 -6.01
C ASP A 254 -2.78 -10.81 -5.59
N VAL A 255 -1.85 -10.83 -6.54
CA VAL A 255 -0.41 -10.85 -6.26
C VAL A 255 0.21 -9.51 -6.59
N MET A 256 0.95 -8.95 -5.64
CA MET A 256 1.76 -7.76 -5.85
C MET A 256 3.24 -8.09 -5.93
N TYR A 257 3.86 -7.68 -7.02
CA TYR A 257 5.31 -7.82 -7.24
C TYR A 257 6.05 -6.53 -6.96
N ASN A 258 7.30 -6.63 -6.50
CA ASN A 258 8.20 -5.49 -6.53
C ASN A 258 8.67 -5.21 -7.97
N ASN A 259 9.04 -3.96 -8.23
CA ASN A 259 9.65 -3.52 -9.49
C ASN A 259 10.78 -2.54 -9.16
N PRO A 260 12.00 -3.06 -8.86
CA PRO A 260 13.08 -2.26 -8.32
C PRO A 260 13.67 -1.25 -9.31
N ILE A 261 13.47 -1.45 -10.62
CA ILE A 261 13.97 -0.52 -11.65
C ILE A 261 12.83 -0.03 -12.51
N LYS A 262 12.68 1.29 -12.58
CA LYS A 262 11.85 2.00 -13.55
C LYS A 262 12.76 2.47 -14.69
N GLY A 263 12.89 1.68 -15.74
CA GLY A 263 13.66 2.06 -16.92
C GLY A 263 13.00 1.56 -18.21
N ARG A 264 13.25 2.26 -19.33
CA ARG A 264 12.58 1.98 -20.62
C ARG A 264 13.00 0.65 -21.26
N SER A 265 14.20 0.14 -21.02
CA SER A 265 14.74 -0.96 -21.81
C SER A 265 14.96 -2.27 -21.05
N PHE A 266 15.23 -2.25 -19.75
CA PHE A 266 15.49 -3.46 -18.98
C PHE A 266 14.78 -3.38 -17.64
N GLN A 267 13.55 -3.93 -17.58
CA GLN A 267 12.90 -4.18 -16.30
C GLN A 267 13.69 -5.30 -15.62
N GLN A 268 14.30 -5.02 -14.47
CA GLN A 268 14.72 -6.12 -13.62
C GLN A 268 13.48 -6.96 -13.29
N PRO A 269 13.54 -8.27 -13.51
CA PRO A 269 12.44 -9.14 -13.12
C PRO A 269 12.16 -8.96 -11.64
N GLY A 270 10.90 -8.95 -11.25
CA GLY A 270 10.51 -8.91 -9.85
C GLY A 270 11.22 -10.00 -9.05
N THR A 271 11.67 -9.67 -7.87
CA THR A 271 12.42 -10.59 -6.99
C THR A 271 11.63 -10.94 -5.74
N GLN A 272 10.57 -10.20 -5.45
CA GLN A 272 9.74 -10.35 -4.26
C GLN A 272 8.27 -10.18 -4.62
N ALA A 273 7.41 -10.93 -3.94
CA ALA A 273 5.97 -10.85 -4.12
C ALA A 273 5.23 -11.04 -2.80
N VAL A 274 4.01 -10.52 -2.71
CA VAL A 274 3.09 -10.72 -1.58
C VAL A 274 1.68 -10.88 -2.11
N SER A 275 0.92 -11.77 -1.48
CA SER A 275 -0.50 -11.97 -1.68
C SER A 275 -1.23 -12.10 -0.36
N THR A 276 -2.48 -11.68 -0.32
CA THR A 276 -3.37 -11.85 0.83
C THR A 276 -4.66 -12.50 0.37
N LEU A 277 -5.18 -13.40 1.19
CA LEU A 277 -6.53 -13.95 1.05
C LEU A 277 -7.48 -13.11 1.89
N ILE A 278 -8.45 -12.46 1.27
CA ILE A 278 -9.40 -11.57 1.94
C ILE A 278 -10.82 -12.13 1.75
N GLU A 279 -11.51 -12.39 2.85
CA GLU A 279 -12.86 -12.94 2.81
C GLU A 279 -13.87 -11.97 2.15
N GLN A 280 -14.88 -12.50 1.51
CA GLN A 280 -15.91 -11.73 0.81
C GLN A 280 -17.34 -11.92 1.34
N ASP A 281 -17.50 -12.64 2.42
CA ASP A 281 -18.82 -13.01 2.95
C ASP A 281 -19.34 -12.02 4.00
N THR A 282 -18.46 -11.27 4.64
CA THR A 282 -18.83 -10.20 5.60
C THR A 282 -18.65 -8.80 5.03
N VAL A 283 -19.16 -7.80 5.75
CA VAL A 283 -18.95 -6.38 5.43
C VAL A 283 -17.52 -5.96 5.76
N SER A 284 -16.91 -6.58 6.77
CA SER A 284 -15.57 -6.25 7.29
C SER A 284 -14.47 -6.53 6.29
N LYS A 285 -14.59 -7.62 5.53
CA LYS A 285 -13.59 -8.03 4.53
C LYS A 285 -12.23 -8.26 5.17
N MET A 286 -12.17 -9.22 6.08
CA MET A 286 -10.99 -9.51 6.88
C MET A 286 -9.94 -10.28 6.09
N VAL A 287 -8.66 -10.06 6.42
CA VAL A 287 -7.54 -10.87 5.92
C VAL A 287 -7.56 -12.20 6.68
N VAL A 288 -7.56 -13.32 5.94
CA VAL A 288 -7.61 -14.67 6.50
C VAL A 288 -6.38 -15.52 6.17
N ALA A 289 -5.53 -15.07 5.25
CA ALA A 289 -4.21 -15.66 5.02
C ALA A 289 -3.27 -14.66 4.32
N MET A 290 -1.97 -14.91 4.41
CA MET A 290 -0.90 -14.12 3.82
C MET A 290 0.19 -15.03 3.25
N ALA A 291 0.61 -14.81 2.00
CA ALA A 291 1.76 -15.48 1.41
C ALA A 291 2.78 -14.45 0.91
N THR A 292 4.07 -14.73 1.16
CA THR A 292 5.16 -13.89 0.68
C THR A 292 6.22 -14.74 0.00
N VAL A 293 6.79 -14.21 -1.07
CA VAL A 293 7.86 -14.85 -1.82
C VAL A 293 9.04 -13.90 -1.96
N SER A 294 10.25 -14.42 -1.73
CA SER A 294 11.50 -13.71 -1.96
C SER A 294 12.52 -14.65 -2.61
N LYS A 295 13.15 -14.19 -3.69
CA LYS A 295 14.28 -14.84 -4.35
C LYS A 295 15.62 -14.42 -3.74
N LEU A 296 15.62 -13.46 -2.81
CA LEU A 296 16.80 -12.81 -2.29
C LEU A 296 17.20 -13.39 -0.94
N CYS A 297 18.47 -13.71 -0.80
CA CYS A 297 19.09 -14.17 0.42
C CYS A 297 20.37 -13.36 0.69
N SER A 298 20.45 -12.66 1.81
CA SER A 298 21.65 -11.90 2.15
C SER A 298 22.81 -12.78 2.58
N ASN A 299 22.56 -13.98 3.11
CA ASN A 299 23.59 -14.94 3.48
C ASN A 299 24.26 -15.52 2.22
N ALA A 300 23.46 -15.93 1.22
CA ALA A 300 23.99 -16.37 -0.06
C ALA A 300 24.90 -15.30 -0.70
N GLN A 301 24.48 -14.04 -0.67
CA GLN A 301 25.30 -12.96 -1.23
C GLN A 301 26.61 -12.72 -0.48
N LYS A 302 26.63 -12.89 0.85
CA LYS A 302 27.85 -12.81 1.64
C LYS A 302 28.80 -13.94 1.30
N LEU A 303 28.30 -15.17 1.23
CA LEU A 303 29.09 -16.32 0.86
C LEU A 303 29.64 -16.21 -0.56
N GLN A 304 28.84 -15.73 -1.51
CA GLN A 304 29.31 -15.44 -2.89
C GLN A 304 30.43 -14.39 -2.91
N ALA A 305 30.28 -13.32 -2.12
CA ALA A 305 31.33 -12.30 -2.00
C ALA A 305 32.62 -12.83 -1.36
N GLN A 306 32.54 -13.93 -0.60
CA GLN A 306 33.67 -14.66 -0.04
C GLN A 306 34.23 -15.75 -0.96
N GLY A 307 33.76 -15.84 -2.22
CA GLY A 307 34.19 -16.80 -3.20
C GLY A 307 33.49 -18.16 -3.15
N ALA A 308 32.46 -18.34 -2.32
CA ALA A 308 31.70 -19.58 -2.29
C ALA A 308 30.77 -19.72 -3.49
N ILE A 309 30.75 -20.88 -4.11
CA ILE A 309 29.81 -21.24 -5.18
C ILE A 309 28.48 -21.65 -4.52
N ILE A 310 27.47 -20.79 -4.60
CA ILE A 310 26.14 -21.09 -4.09
C ILE A 310 25.27 -21.58 -5.25
N THR A 311 25.01 -22.85 -5.27
CA THR A 311 24.24 -23.51 -6.33
C THR A 311 22.74 -23.45 -6.13
N ALA A 312 22.25 -23.25 -4.92
CA ALA A 312 20.81 -23.33 -4.63
C ALA A 312 20.34 -22.51 -3.40
N CYS A 313 19.78 -21.32 -3.62
CA CYS A 313 18.75 -20.80 -2.74
C CYS A 313 17.39 -21.34 -3.20
N PRO A 314 16.53 -21.83 -2.28
CA PRO A 314 16.54 -21.62 -0.82
C PRO A 314 17.33 -22.65 0.01
N ASN A 315 17.99 -23.63 -0.57
CA ASN A 315 18.53 -24.80 0.12
C ASN A 315 20.06 -24.74 0.26
N HIS A 316 20.63 -23.69 0.82
CA HIS A 316 22.05 -23.65 1.18
C HIS A 316 22.23 -23.79 2.70
N ASP A 317 23.46 -24.12 3.11
CA ASP A 317 23.82 -24.20 4.52
C ASP A 317 23.58 -22.89 5.24
N GLY A 318 23.09 -22.98 6.48
CA GLY A 318 22.69 -21.84 7.30
C GLY A 318 21.27 -21.33 7.03
N VAL A 319 20.87 -20.26 7.72
CA VAL A 319 19.53 -19.69 7.61
C VAL A 319 19.35 -19.01 6.26
N CYS A 320 18.60 -19.63 5.38
CA CYS A 320 18.23 -19.04 4.10
C CYS A 320 17.01 -18.12 4.22
N GLN A 321 17.10 -16.92 3.67
CA GLN A 321 16.03 -15.93 3.65
C GLN A 321 15.19 -15.97 2.37
N ALA A 322 15.70 -16.63 1.31
CA ALA A 322 14.93 -16.91 0.12
C ALA A 322 14.01 -18.10 0.36
N ASN A 323 12.77 -17.97 -0.07
CA ASN A 323 11.80 -19.07 -0.07
C ASN A 323 11.31 -19.42 -1.49
N TYR A 324 12.00 -18.91 -2.51
CA TYR A 324 11.72 -19.22 -3.92
C TYR A 324 13.00 -19.24 -4.74
N PRO A 325 13.15 -20.22 -5.66
CA PRO A 325 14.37 -20.40 -6.46
C PRO A 325 14.69 -19.17 -7.31
N GLN A 326 15.97 -18.75 -7.33
CA GLN A 326 16.41 -17.58 -8.09
C GLN A 326 16.20 -17.74 -9.60
N GLN A 327 16.38 -18.94 -10.13
CA GLN A 327 16.32 -19.24 -11.55
C GLN A 327 14.88 -19.23 -12.11
N LYS A 328 13.88 -19.48 -11.26
CA LYS A 328 12.47 -19.51 -11.70
C LYS A 328 11.91 -18.10 -11.86
N PRO A 329 11.16 -17.80 -12.94
CA PRO A 329 10.44 -16.53 -13.06
C PRO A 329 9.53 -16.28 -11.87
N ILE A 330 9.52 -15.05 -11.34
CA ILE A 330 8.71 -14.73 -10.16
C ILE A 330 7.20 -14.90 -10.40
N GLY A 331 6.73 -14.73 -11.65
CA GLY A 331 5.33 -14.98 -12.01
C GLY A 331 4.89 -16.44 -11.87
N ASN A 332 5.84 -17.39 -11.78
CA ASN A 332 5.50 -18.78 -11.49
C ASN A 332 5.28 -19.03 -9.99
N ALA A 333 5.67 -18.09 -9.13
CA ALA A 333 5.44 -18.17 -7.69
C ALA A 333 3.95 -18.02 -7.31
N GLU A 334 3.10 -17.56 -8.22
CA GLU A 334 1.66 -17.41 -7.95
C GLU A 334 1.00 -18.73 -7.53
N SER A 335 1.37 -19.85 -8.19
CA SER A 335 0.86 -21.17 -7.79
C SER A 335 1.30 -21.54 -6.38
N ALA A 336 2.59 -21.39 -6.05
CA ALA A 336 3.09 -21.64 -4.70
C ALA A 336 2.43 -20.74 -3.65
N MET A 337 2.16 -19.47 -3.99
CA MET A 337 1.43 -18.56 -3.11
C MET A 337 -0.04 -18.98 -2.92
N GLY A 338 -0.70 -19.44 -4.00
CA GLY A 338 -2.05 -19.99 -3.92
C GLY A 338 -2.13 -21.21 -3.00
N GLN A 339 -1.15 -22.13 -3.10
CA GLN A 339 -1.03 -23.28 -2.21
C GLN A 339 -0.84 -22.85 -0.74
N GLU A 340 0.06 -21.92 -0.49
CA GLU A 340 0.36 -21.44 0.86
C GLU A 340 -0.85 -20.78 1.52
N LEU A 341 -1.60 -19.93 0.77
CA LEU A 341 -2.80 -19.27 1.26
C LEU A 341 -3.87 -20.28 1.71
N VAL A 342 -4.09 -21.34 0.92
CA VAL A 342 -5.07 -22.38 1.24
C VAL A 342 -4.58 -23.27 2.37
N LYS A 343 -3.31 -23.66 2.38
CA LYS A 343 -2.73 -24.46 3.50
C LYS A 343 -2.90 -23.72 4.83
N GLN A 344 -2.63 -22.42 4.87
CA GLN A 344 -2.85 -21.63 6.08
C GLN A 344 -4.31 -21.59 6.52
N LEU A 345 -5.26 -21.58 5.58
CA LEU A 345 -6.68 -21.61 5.89
C LEU A 345 -7.10 -22.97 6.44
N ASN A 346 -6.68 -24.05 5.79
CA ASN A 346 -7.04 -25.43 6.17
C ASN A 346 -6.40 -25.86 7.51
N ASN A 347 -5.21 -25.33 7.82
CA ASN A 347 -4.50 -25.62 9.08
C ASN A 347 -5.00 -24.76 10.26
N SER A 348 -6.01 -23.91 10.05
CA SER A 348 -6.59 -23.10 11.11
C SER A 348 -7.46 -23.92 12.05
N SER A 349 -7.46 -23.55 13.33
CA SER A 349 -8.38 -24.10 14.34
C SER A 349 -9.85 -23.80 14.06
N ALA A 350 -10.12 -22.83 13.15
CA ALA A 350 -11.47 -22.35 12.84
C ALA A 350 -12.25 -23.23 11.84
N SER A 351 -11.70 -24.37 11.39
CA SER A 351 -12.35 -25.32 10.46
C SER A 351 -12.94 -24.66 9.21
N LEU A 352 -12.20 -23.73 8.61
CA LEU A 352 -12.59 -23.02 7.39
C LEU A 352 -11.95 -23.67 6.16
N HIS A 353 -12.69 -23.71 5.04
CA HIS A 353 -12.14 -24.08 3.73
C HIS A 353 -12.52 -23.07 2.66
N LEU A 354 -11.76 -23.02 1.58
CA LEU A 354 -12.02 -22.09 0.47
C LEU A 354 -13.05 -22.67 -0.49
N SER A 355 -14.28 -22.15 -0.51
CA SER A 355 -15.34 -22.56 -1.43
C SER A 355 -15.38 -21.75 -2.74
N GLU A 356 -14.96 -20.49 -2.70
CA GLU A 356 -14.93 -19.60 -3.87
C GLU A 356 -13.69 -18.70 -3.84
N LEU A 357 -13.01 -18.57 -4.97
CA LEU A 357 -11.88 -17.67 -5.14
C LEU A 357 -12.12 -16.67 -6.27
N CYS A 358 -12.00 -15.38 -5.95
CA CYS A 358 -12.04 -14.29 -6.92
C CYS A 358 -10.61 -13.78 -7.19
N THR A 359 -10.18 -13.91 -8.46
CA THR A 359 -8.88 -13.41 -8.93
C THR A 359 -9.06 -12.40 -10.08
N ASP A 360 -7.98 -11.81 -10.54
CA ASP A 360 -7.98 -10.92 -11.72
C ASP A 360 -8.14 -11.67 -13.06
N GLY A 361 -8.16 -13.00 -13.02
CA GLY A 361 -8.27 -13.88 -14.18
C GLY A 361 -7.01 -14.72 -14.41
N ASP A 362 -5.96 -14.53 -13.62
CA ASP A 362 -4.81 -15.41 -13.62
C ASP A 362 -5.19 -16.81 -13.15
N SER A 363 -4.72 -17.82 -13.86
CA SER A 363 -5.01 -19.23 -13.58
C SER A 363 -4.03 -19.85 -12.58
N LYS A 364 -2.80 -19.31 -12.45
CA LYS A 364 -1.74 -19.91 -11.64
C LYS A 364 -2.04 -19.88 -10.15
N LEU A 365 -2.49 -18.74 -9.63
CA LEU A 365 -2.89 -18.62 -8.22
C LEU A 365 -4.04 -19.58 -7.90
N LEU A 366 -5.03 -19.64 -8.78
CA LEU A 366 -6.16 -20.56 -8.63
C LEU A 366 -5.73 -22.02 -8.72
N GLN A 367 -4.82 -22.37 -9.64
CA GLN A 367 -4.28 -23.73 -9.75
C GLN A 367 -3.60 -24.14 -8.44
N GLY A 368 -2.74 -23.27 -7.90
CA GLY A 368 -2.12 -23.53 -6.62
C GLY A 368 -3.12 -23.72 -5.47
N ALA A 369 -4.22 -22.96 -5.51
CA ALA A 369 -5.30 -23.13 -4.53
C ALA A 369 -6.00 -24.49 -4.66
N TYR A 370 -6.25 -24.96 -5.88
CA TYR A 370 -6.79 -26.31 -6.13
C TYR A 370 -5.84 -27.39 -5.63
N ASP A 371 -4.56 -27.28 -5.97
CA ASP A 371 -3.55 -28.28 -5.59
C ASP A 371 -3.44 -28.46 -4.07
N ALA A 372 -3.72 -27.39 -3.30
CA ALA A 372 -3.66 -27.44 -1.83
C ALA A 372 -4.97 -27.86 -1.14
N GLN A 373 -6.09 -27.70 -1.82
CA GLN A 373 -7.42 -28.01 -1.25
C GLN A 373 -7.71 -29.52 -1.21
N GLY A 374 -7.06 -30.30 -2.08
CA GLY A 374 -7.31 -31.72 -2.24
C GLY A 374 -8.52 -32.04 -3.15
N GLU A 375 -8.70 -33.32 -3.46
CA GLU A 375 -9.63 -33.78 -4.49
C GLU A 375 -11.12 -33.64 -4.10
N ASN A 376 -11.42 -33.56 -2.81
CA ASN A 376 -12.81 -33.60 -2.31
C ASN A 376 -13.52 -32.26 -2.21
N VAL A 377 -12.83 -31.13 -2.44
CA VAL A 377 -13.42 -29.79 -2.32
C VAL A 377 -13.17 -28.96 -3.56
N THR A 378 -14.25 -28.67 -4.29
CA THR A 378 -14.19 -27.85 -5.50
C THR A 378 -14.24 -26.36 -5.17
N ILE A 379 -13.19 -25.62 -5.54
CA ILE A 379 -13.16 -24.16 -5.41
C ILE A 379 -13.87 -23.53 -6.61
N LYS A 380 -14.92 -22.77 -6.39
CA LYS A 380 -15.60 -22.05 -7.47
C LYS A 380 -14.79 -20.85 -7.93
N LYS A 381 -14.41 -20.86 -9.21
CA LYS A 381 -13.70 -19.75 -9.83
C LYS A 381 -14.60 -18.53 -10.01
N ASN A 382 -14.21 -17.37 -9.50
CA ASN A 382 -14.78 -16.08 -9.83
C ASN A 382 -13.70 -15.17 -10.46
N ILE A 383 -14.08 -14.41 -11.48
CA ILE A 383 -13.18 -13.44 -12.10
C ILE A 383 -13.62 -12.03 -11.72
N CYS A 384 -12.67 -11.18 -11.36
CA CYS A 384 -12.92 -9.79 -11.03
C CYS A 384 -13.66 -9.05 -12.15
N ALA A 385 -14.86 -8.55 -11.85
CA ALA A 385 -15.71 -7.87 -12.82
C ALA A 385 -15.04 -6.65 -13.48
N THR A 386 -14.10 -6.00 -12.77
CA THR A 386 -13.30 -4.87 -13.28
C THR A 386 -12.29 -5.36 -14.32
N HIS A 387 -11.58 -6.45 -14.03
CA HIS A 387 -10.59 -7.03 -14.96
C HIS A 387 -11.25 -7.60 -16.22
N VAL A 388 -12.43 -8.24 -16.10
CA VAL A 388 -13.21 -8.64 -17.29
C VAL A 388 -13.57 -7.42 -18.15
N SER A 389 -13.94 -6.29 -17.56
CA SER A 389 -14.21 -5.05 -18.30
C SER A 389 -12.96 -4.50 -18.97
N ARG A 390 -11.79 -4.62 -18.33
CA ARG A 390 -10.48 -4.25 -18.91
C ARG A 390 -10.14 -5.15 -20.10
N ASN A 391 -10.30 -6.45 -19.95
CA ASN A 391 -10.06 -7.43 -21.03
C ASN A 391 -11.01 -7.21 -22.20
N GLN A 392 -12.26 -6.81 -21.95
CA GLN A 392 -13.22 -6.43 -22.97
C GLN A 392 -12.74 -5.20 -23.77
N ARG A 393 -12.20 -4.17 -23.10
CA ARG A 393 -11.59 -3.00 -23.75
C ARG A 393 -10.40 -3.41 -24.62
N ASN A 394 -9.47 -4.19 -24.06
CA ASN A 394 -8.29 -4.66 -24.79
C ASN A 394 -8.67 -5.48 -26.04
N CYS A 395 -9.71 -6.32 -25.92
CA CYS A 395 -10.23 -7.06 -27.06
C CYS A 395 -10.70 -6.11 -28.19
N LEU A 396 -11.39 -5.01 -27.85
CA LEU A 396 -11.82 -4.03 -28.83
C LEU A 396 -10.66 -3.25 -29.45
N TYR A 397 -9.64 -2.88 -28.67
CA TYR A 397 -8.44 -2.21 -29.20
C TYR A 397 -7.71 -3.07 -30.24
N ASN A 398 -7.76 -4.37 -30.07
CA ASN A 398 -7.14 -5.34 -30.97
C ASN A 398 -8.07 -5.81 -32.11
N ALA A 399 -9.34 -5.39 -32.11
CA ALA A 399 -10.31 -5.78 -33.12
C ALA A 399 -10.00 -5.13 -34.49
N LYS A 400 -10.11 -5.92 -35.53
CA LYS A 400 -9.99 -5.44 -36.92
C LYS A 400 -11.35 -4.90 -37.37
N LEU A 401 -11.55 -3.60 -37.25
CA LEU A 401 -12.78 -2.92 -37.63
C LEU A 401 -12.65 -2.27 -39.00
N SER A 402 -13.73 -2.23 -39.78
CA SER A 402 -13.77 -1.66 -41.12
C SER A 402 -13.58 -0.12 -41.13
N ASN A 403 -13.11 0.39 -42.26
CA ASN A 403 -13.03 1.85 -42.45
C ASN A 403 -14.43 2.51 -42.49
N LYS A 404 -15.46 1.76 -42.89
CA LYS A 404 -16.87 2.25 -42.92
C LYS A 404 -17.36 2.51 -41.51
N LEU A 405 -17.03 1.68 -40.55
CA LEU A 405 -17.38 1.88 -39.14
C LEU A 405 -16.52 2.98 -38.49
N ILE A 406 -15.22 3.02 -38.76
CA ILE A 406 -14.28 3.95 -38.10
C ILE A 406 -14.35 5.35 -38.70
N GLY A 407 -14.63 5.46 -40.00
CA GLY A 407 -14.54 6.73 -40.75
C GLY A 407 -13.08 7.13 -41.03
N CYS A 408 -12.71 8.35 -40.69
CA CYS A 408 -11.37 8.86 -40.99
C CYS A 408 -10.29 8.18 -40.08
N LYS A 409 -9.21 7.66 -40.71
CA LYS A 409 -8.10 6.99 -40.02
C LYS A 409 -7.43 7.85 -38.94
N LYS A 410 -7.37 9.18 -39.10
CA LYS A 410 -6.80 10.12 -38.12
C LYS A 410 -7.51 10.06 -36.74
N ASN A 411 -8.79 9.71 -36.73
CA ASN A 411 -9.62 9.66 -35.51
C ASN A 411 -9.82 8.24 -34.95
N LYS A 412 -9.16 7.23 -35.51
CA LYS A 412 -9.34 5.82 -35.15
C LYS A 412 -9.22 5.57 -33.65
N SER A 413 -8.16 6.07 -33.02
CA SER A 413 -7.90 5.85 -31.59
C SER A 413 -9.02 6.43 -30.71
N ASN A 414 -9.44 7.65 -30.98
CA ASN A 414 -10.52 8.31 -30.23
C ASN A 414 -11.87 7.63 -30.46
N PHE A 415 -12.16 7.19 -31.68
CA PHE A 415 -13.36 6.44 -32.02
C PHE A 415 -13.42 5.13 -31.23
N VAL A 416 -12.34 4.33 -31.29
CA VAL A 416 -12.25 3.04 -30.60
C VAL A 416 -12.36 3.23 -29.08
N LYS A 417 -11.72 4.25 -28.52
CA LYS A 417 -11.84 4.59 -27.09
C LYS A 417 -13.28 4.91 -26.68
N LYS A 418 -13.99 5.74 -27.44
CA LYS A 418 -15.39 6.08 -27.17
C LYS A 418 -16.31 4.85 -27.32
N LEU A 419 -16.10 4.06 -28.38
CA LEU A 419 -16.88 2.84 -28.62
C LEU A 419 -16.64 1.81 -27.51
N SER A 420 -15.40 1.64 -27.08
CA SER A 420 -15.03 0.75 -25.99
C SER A 420 -15.77 1.11 -24.70
N ASN A 421 -15.77 2.39 -24.33
CA ASN A 421 -16.48 2.86 -23.15
C ASN A 421 -18.01 2.66 -23.26
N ALA A 422 -18.57 2.86 -24.45
CA ALA A 422 -19.98 2.64 -24.71
C ALA A 422 -20.38 1.17 -24.52
N ILE A 423 -19.61 0.24 -25.12
CA ILE A 423 -19.84 -1.21 -25.02
C ILE A 423 -19.69 -1.67 -23.57
N VAL A 424 -18.58 -1.34 -22.91
CA VAL A 424 -18.30 -1.73 -21.51
C VAL A 424 -19.40 -1.21 -20.59
N LYS A 425 -19.76 0.06 -20.70
CA LYS A 425 -20.85 0.64 -19.90
C LYS A 425 -22.17 -0.08 -20.14
N ARG A 426 -22.50 -0.35 -21.39
CA ARG A 426 -23.72 -1.06 -21.78
C ARG A 426 -23.75 -2.45 -21.17
N CYS A 427 -22.70 -3.27 -21.37
CA CYS A 427 -22.61 -4.62 -20.83
C CYS A 427 -22.67 -4.64 -19.30
N ASN A 428 -22.00 -3.69 -18.63
CA ASN A 428 -22.05 -3.60 -17.17
C ASN A 428 -23.46 -3.31 -16.63
N VAL A 429 -24.22 -2.45 -17.29
CA VAL A 429 -25.58 -2.11 -16.86
C VAL A 429 -26.52 -3.26 -17.12
N GLU A 430 -26.45 -3.90 -18.31
CA GLU A 430 -27.30 -5.05 -18.64
C GLU A 430 -27.08 -6.19 -17.63
N LEU A 431 -25.81 -6.58 -17.38
CA LEU A 431 -25.49 -7.65 -16.43
C LEU A 431 -25.96 -7.33 -15.00
N ARG A 432 -25.69 -6.10 -14.51
CA ARG A 432 -26.07 -5.71 -13.15
C ARG A 432 -27.58 -5.69 -12.96
N LYS A 433 -28.31 -5.13 -13.91
CA LYS A 433 -29.78 -5.05 -13.84
C LYS A 433 -30.44 -6.40 -14.08
N ALA A 434 -29.91 -7.24 -14.97
CA ALA A 434 -30.37 -8.62 -15.14
C ALA A 434 -30.23 -9.38 -13.82
N LYS A 435 -29.09 -9.24 -13.14
CA LYS A 435 -28.86 -9.86 -11.83
C LYS A 435 -29.88 -9.38 -10.77
N GLN A 436 -30.12 -8.07 -10.69
CA GLN A 436 -31.14 -7.51 -9.78
C GLN A 436 -32.52 -8.05 -10.07
N ALA A 437 -32.89 -8.18 -11.37
CA ALA A 437 -34.17 -8.67 -11.80
C ALA A 437 -34.37 -10.20 -11.63
N THR A 438 -33.31 -10.97 -11.37
CA THR A 438 -33.37 -12.41 -11.09
C THR A 438 -33.39 -12.73 -9.61
N ASN A 439 -33.20 -11.75 -8.72
CA ASN A 439 -33.10 -11.93 -7.26
C ASN A 439 -32.17 -13.10 -6.85
N ASN A 440 -31.06 -13.29 -7.58
CA ASN A 440 -30.10 -14.39 -7.40
C ASN A 440 -30.66 -15.83 -7.54
N LYS A 441 -31.84 -16.02 -8.15
CA LYS A 441 -32.54 -17.31 -8.08
C LYS A 441 -31.83 -18.44 -8.83
N THR A 442 -31.49 -18.30 -10.10
CA THR A 442 -30.76 -19.36 -10.84
C THR A 442 -29.83 -18.81 -11.91
N VAL A 443 -28.81 -19.62 -12.24
CA VAL A 443 -27.82 -19.31 -13.31
C VAL A 443 -28.54 -19.25 -14.65
N GLU A 444 -29.42 -20.19 -14.91
CA GLU A 444 -30.16 -20.33 -16.17
C GLU A 444 -31.00 -19.09 -16.45
N ARG A 445 -31.76 -18.62 -15.45
CA ARG A 445 -32.58 -17.40 -15.57
C ARG A 445 -31.75 -16.17 -15.84
N LEU A 446 -30.59 -16.03 -15.16
CA LEU A 446 -29.69 -14.92 -15.44
C LEU A 446 -29.12 -15.02 -16.85
N THR A 447 -28.65 -16.20 -17.25
CA THR A 447 -28.11 -16.46 -18.58
C THR A 447 -29.12 -16.14 -19.67
N MET A 448 -30.36 -16.59 -19.51
CA MET A 448 -31.44 -16.28 -20.45
C MET A 448 -31.71 -14.79 -20.58
N LYS A 449 -31.82 -14.06 -19.46
CA LYS A 449 -32.06 -12.61 -19.47
C LYS A 449 -30.87 -11.84 -20.07
N VAL A 450 -29.64 -12.25 -19.77
CA VAL A 450 -28.44 -11.63 -20.33
C VAL A 450 -28.31 -11.92 -21.82
N ASN A 451 -28.57 -13.15 -22.27
CA ASN A 451 -28.52 -13.49 -23.69
C ASN A 451 -29.55 -12.68 -24.50
N ASN A 452 -30.76 -12.54 -24.00
CA ASN A 452 -31.78 -11.71 -24.64
C ASN A 452 -31.34 -10.25 -24.74
N ALA A 453 -30.74 -9.69 -23.67
CA ALA A 453 -30.24 -8.32 -23.70
C ALA A 453 -28.98 -8.16 -24.60
N LYS A 454 -28.07 -9.14 -24.58
CA LYS A 454 -26.82 -9.18 -25.35
C LYS A 454 -27.07 -9.08 -26.85
N ASN A 455 -28.00 -9.89 -27.37
CA ASN A 455 -28.30 -9.97 -28.80
C ASN A 455 -28.85 -8.64 -29.36
N ASN A 456 -29.40 -7.78 -28.50
CA ASN A 456 -29.94 -6.47 -28.92
C ASN A 456 -28.96 -5.29 -28.79
N ILE A 457 -27.74 -5.51 -28.30
CA ILE A 457 -26.81 -4.39 -28.07
C ILE A 457 -26.36 -3.74 -29.38
N LEU A 458 -25.93 -4.55 -30.34
CA LEU A 458 -25.45 -4.05 -31.64
C LEU A 458 -26.57 -3.49 -32.49
N ASP A 459 -27.75 -4.09 -32.46
CA ASP A 459 -28.93 -3.56 -33.14
C ASP A 459 -29.31 -2.19 -32.59
N CYS A 460 -29.33 -2.05 -31.26
CA CYS A 460 -29.54 -0.76 -30.60
C CYS A 460 -28.50 0.29 -31.02
N PHE A 461 -27.25 -0.11 -31.17
CA PHE A 461 -26.17 0.82 -31.61
C PHE A 461 -26.28 1.19 -33.09
N SER A 462 -26.93 0.38 -33.91
CA SER A 462 -27.26 0.66 -35.32
C SER A 462 -28.58 1.39 -35.51
N GLY A 463 -29.31 1.73 -34.43
CA GLY A 463 -30.60 2.40 -34.49
C GLY A 463 -31.81 1.47 -34.59
N LYS A 464 -31.60 0.16 -34.59
CA LYS A 464 -32.68 -0.83 -34.57
C LYS A 464 -33.11 -1.10 -33.12
N HIS A 465 -34.33 -0.66 -32.75
CA HIS A 465 -34.83 -0.74 -31.37
C HIS A 465 -36.02 -1.67 -31.17
N ASP A 466 -36.30 -2.53 -32.14
CA ASP A 466 -37.46 -3.40 -32.15
C ASP A 466 -37.63 -4.20 -30.87
N ASN A 467 -36.54 -4.74 -30.37
CA ASN A 467 -36.52 -5.60 -29.17
C ASN A 467 -36.02 -4.90 -27.90
N CYS A 468 -35.59 -3.63 -27.97
CA CYS A 468 -34.97 -2.95 -26.83
C CYS A 468 -35.93 -2.80 -25.64
N ARG A 469 -37.20 -2.43 -25.89
CA ARG A 469 -38.19 -2.25 -24.84
C ARG A 469 -38.44 -3.55 -24.08
N ARG A 470 -38.44 -4.70 -24.78
CA ARG A 470 -38.73 -6.01 -24.20
C ARG A 470 -37.56 -6.63 -23.48
N PHE A 471 -36.35 -6.55 -24.03
CA PHE A 471 -35.21 -7.35 -23.60
C PHE A 471 -34.05 -6.55 -22.98
N SER A 472 -33.89 -5.26 -23.29
CA SER A 472 -32.78 -4.47 -22.71
C SER A 472 -33.17 -3.89 -21.35
N PHE A 473 -32.24 -3.92 -20.43
CA PHE A 473 -32.33 -3.20 -19.16
C PHE A 473 -31.79 -1.77 -19.22
N PHE A 474 -31.11 -1.42 -20.30
CA PHE A 474 -30.51 -0.08 -20.50
C PHE A 474 -31.37 0.78 -21.43
N CYS A 475 -31.67 0.29 -22.62
CA CYS A 475 -32.48 0.98 -23.61
C CYS A 475 -33.96 0.56 -23.48
N ARG A 476 -34.86 1.52 -23.30
CA ARG A 476 -36.30 1.31 -23.15
C ARG A 476 -37.10 1.88 -24.31
N HIS A 477 -36.42 2.32 -25.39
CA HIS A 477 -37.04 2.90 -26.55
C HIS A 477 -37.70 1.82 -27.45
N SER A 478 -38.74 2.25 -28.15
CA SER A 478 -39.39 1.48 -29.22
C SER A 478 -38.85 1.92 -30.59
N LYS A 479 -39.18 1.22 -31.64
CA LYS A 479 -38.87 1.56 -33.02
C LYS A 479 -39.32 2.98 -33.33
N GLY A 480 -38.45 3.77 -33.98
CA GLY A 480 -38.77 5.14 -34.45
C GLY A 480 -38.73 6.25 -33.38
N THR A 481 -38.65 5.92 -32.08
CA THR A 481 -38.73 6.91 -30.98
C THR A 481 -37.40 7.21 -30.28
N ALA A 482 -36.32 6.49 -30.61
CA ALA A 482 -35.07 6.58 -29.89
C ALA A 482 -34.20 7.72 -30.43
N PRO A 483 -33.78 8.68 -29.56
CA PRO A 483 -32.76 9.62 -29.95
C PRO A 483 -31.40 8.93 -30.05
N VAL A 484 -30.54 9.44 -30.92
CA VAL A 484 -29.16 8.90 -31.01
C VAL A 484 -28.47 9.02 -29.66
N PRO A 485 -27.93 7.92 -29.11
CA PRO A 485 -27.28 7.96 -27.81
C PRO A 485 -26.05 8.88 -27.80
N ARG A 486 -26.01 9.85 -26.88
CA ARG A 486 -24.89 10.81 -26.73
C ARG A 486 -23.55 10.14 -26.43
N TYR A 487 -23.57 8.89 -25.95
CA TYR A 487 -22.35 8.14 -25.61
C TYR A 487 -21.72 7.41 -26.80
N LEU A 488 -22.42 7.30 -27.94
CA LEU A 488 -21.86 6.72 -29.15
C LEU A 488 -20.84 7.67 -29.80
N PRO A 489 -19.79 7.13 -30.46
CA PRO A 489 -18.82 7.94 -31.18
C PRO A 489 -19.49 8.83 -32.23
N GLY A 490 -19.14 10.11 -32.26
CA GLY A 490 -19.69 11.06 -33.21
C GLY A 490 -21.17 11.40 -33.04
N HIS A 491 -21.83 10.96 -31.97
CA HIS A 491 -23.29 11.12 -31.75
C HIS A 491 -24.13 10.61 -32.92
N LYS A 492 -23.70 9.50 -33.55
CA LYS A 492 -24.37 8.88 -34.69
C LYS A 492 -24.61 7.40 -34.38
N TYR A 493 -25.62 6.81 -34.99
CA TYR A 493 -25.77 5.37 -35.05
C TYR A 493 -24.59 4.78 -35.83
N LEU A 494 -24.19 3.57 -35.45
CA LEU A 494 -23.07 2.87 -36.06
C LEU A 494 -23.50 2.21 -37.37
N THR A 495 -22.78 2.49 -38.44
CA THR A 495 -22.90 1.75 -39.71
C THR A 495 -21.86 0.64 -39.68
N MET A 496 -22.31 -0.61 -39.56
CA MET A 496 -21.46 -1.79 -39.37
C MET A 496 -21.60 -2.73 -40.54
N GLU A 497 -20.48 -3.27 -40.99
CA GLU A 497 -20.44 -4.44 -41.86
C GLU A 497 -20.59 -5.74 -41.04
N ASP A 498 -20.85 -6.86 -41.68
CA ASP A 498 -21.02 -8.13 -40.97
C ASP A 498 -19.75 -8.54 -40.21
N THR A 499 -18.58 -8.28 -40.79
CA THR A 499 -17.28 -8.47 -40.13
C THR A 499 -17.11 -7.62 -38.88
N ASP A 500 -17.56 -6.34 -38.92
CA ASP A 500 -17.56 -5.49 -37.73
C ASP A 500 -18.48 -6.03 -36.66
N ARG A 501 -19.67 -6.48 -37.07
CA ARG A 501 -20.68 -7.05 -36.15
C ARG A 501 -20.13 -8.29 -35.45
N GLU A 502 -19.46 -9.18 -36.17
CA GLU A 502 -18.81 -10.35 -35.58
C GLU A 502 -17.71 -9.98 -34.58
N GLN A 503 -16.83 -9.03 -34.93
CA GLN A 503 -15.77 -8.58 -34.05
C GLN A 503 -16.32 -7.93 -32.78
N LEU A 504 -17.34 -7.05 -32.91
CA LEU A 504 -17.98 -6.40 -31.79
C LEU A 504 -18.78 -7.40 -30.93
N GLN A 505 -19.37 -8.42 -31.53
CA GLN A 505 -20.02 -9.50 -30.80
C GLN A 505 -19.03 -10.29 -29.94
N LYS A 506 -17.83 -10.61 -30.47
CA LYS A 506 -16.73 -11.25 -29.71
C LYS A 506 -16.33 -10.37 -28.51
N VAL A 507 -16.28 -9.05 -28.69
CA VAL A 507 -16.01 -8.10 -27.58
C VAL A 507 -17.10 -8.14 -26.52
N ILE A 508 -18.38 -8.19 -26.92
CA ILE A 508 -19.51 -8.29 -25.99
C ILE A 508 -19.49 -9.63 -25.26
N ASP A 509 -19.17 -10.71 -25.95
CA ASP A 509 -19.12 -12.07 -25.40
C ASP A 509 -18.00 -12.27 -24.39
N LYS A 510 -16.91 -11.48 -24.46
CA LYS A 510 -15.89 -11.45 -23.38
C LYS A 510 -16.48 -11.15 -22.01
N LYS A 511 -17.65 -10.50 -21.94
CA LYS A 511 -18.32 -10.18 -20.67
C LYS A 511 -19.68 -10.84 -20.49
N LEU A 512 -20.45 -10.95 -21.55
CA LEU A 512 -21.82 -11.45 -21.51
C LEU A 512 -21.97 -12.85 -22.15
N GLY A 513 -20.88 -13.45 -22.59
CA GLY A 513 -20.87 -14.82 -23.08
C GLY A 513 -21.00 -15.85 -21.95
N PRO A 514 -21.41 -17.10 -22.27
CA PRO A 514 -21.70 -18.12 -21.26
C PRO A 514 -20.54 -18.38 -20.29
N GLY A 515 -19.32 -18.54 -20.82
CA GLY A 515 -18.12 -18.75 -20.00
C GLY A 515 -17.77 -17.58 -19.09
N ALA A 516 -18.03 -16.34 -19.53
CA ALA A 516 -17.82 -15.16 -18.69
C ALA A 516 -18.94 -15.04 -17.61
N LEU A 517 -20.17 -15.39 -17.93
CA LEU A 517 -21.27 -15.32 -16.99
C LEU A 517 -21.10 -16.31 -15.84
N SER A 518 -20.68 -17.54 -16.09
CA SER A 518 -20.44 -18.54 -15.04
C SER A 518 -19.47 -18.05 -13.97
N THR A 519 -18.43 -17.30 -14.36
CA THR A 519 -17.40 -16.76 -13.45
C THR A 519 -17.75 -15.40 -12.85
N GLN A 520 -18.81 -14.73 -13.31
CA GLN A 520 -19.19 -13.40 -12.86
C GLN A 520 -20.56 -13.37 -12.15
N MET A 521 -21.14 -14.51 -11.83
CA MET A 521 -22.47 -14.60 -11.21
C MET A 521 -22.65 -13.70 -10.00
N LYS A 522 -21.64 -13.61 -9.14
CA LYS A 522 -21.69 -12.81 -7.92
C LYS A 522 -21.19 -11.37 -8.11
N LEU A 523 -20.71 -10.99 -9.30
CA LEU A 523 -20.08 -9.69 -9.60
C LEU A 523 -19.01 -9.31 -8.58
N ARG A 524 -18.22 -10.29 -8.15
CA ARG A 524 -17.14 -10.09 -7.19
C ARG A 524 -15.99 -9.27 -7.82
N THR A 525 -15.20 -8.63 -6.98
CA THR A 525 -14.05 -7.82 -7.40
C THR A 525 -12.86 -8.11 -6.51
N THR A 526 -11.64 -7.82 -6.97
CA THR A 526 -10.39 -7.86 -6.19
C THR A 526 -10.03 -6.49 -5.59
N ASN A 527 -11.01 -5.62 -5.40
CA ASN A 527 -10.77 -4.23 -4.96
C ASN A 527 -10.16 -4.15 -3.55
N LYS A 528 -10.42 -5.12 -2.68
CA LYS A 528 -9.85 -5.14 -1.34
C LYS A 528 -8.40 -5.59 -1.36
N SER A 529 -8.08 -6.59 -2.18
CA SER A 529 -6.68 -6.99 -2.43
C SER A 529 -5.88 -5.83 -3.00
N GLU A 530 -6.41 -5.07 -3.98
CA GLU A 530 -5.77 -3.86 -4.49
C GLU A 530 -5.61 -2.77 -3.41
N ALA A 531 -6.60 -2.60 -2.54
CA ALA A 531 -6.51 -1.66 -1.41
C ALA A 531 -5.46 -2.11 -0.38
N MET A 532 -5.34 -3.42 -0.14
CA MET A 532 -4.30 -4.00 0.69
C MET A 532 -2.91 -3.77 0.09
N HIS A 533 -2.75 -3.99 -1.22
CA HIS A 533 -1.50 -3.65 -1.92
C HIS A 533 -1.09 -2.18 -1.72
N LYS A 534 -2.04 -1.24 -1.84
CA LYS A 534 -1.78 0.19 -1.57
C LYS A 534 -1.34 0.45 -0.12
N ARG A 535 -1.82 -0.35 0.83
CA ARG A 535 -1.39 -0.27 2.24
C ARG A 535 0.03 -0.82 2.40
N ILE A 536 0.30 -2.00 1.86
CA ILE A 536 1.62 -2.64 1.89
C ILE A 536 2.68 -1.72 1.25
N LEU A 537 2.34 -1.02 0.17
CA LEU A 537 3.26 -0.09 -0.51
C LEU A 537 3.74 1.09 0.36
N LYS A 538 3.11 1.37 1.50
CA LYS A 538 3.59 2.39 2.43
C LYS A 538 4.90 1.96 3.12
N GLY A 539 4.99 0.70 3.53
CA GLY A 539 6.19 0.13 4.17
C GLY A 539 7.11 -0.61 3.19
N VAL A 540 6.56 -1.10 2.06
CA VAL A 540 7.25 -1.93 1.06
C VAL A 540 7.04 -1.33 -0.34
N PRO A 541 7.70 -0.21 -0.68
CA PRO A 541 7.60 0.37 -2.02
C PRO A 541 8.06 -0.59 -3.10
N LYS A 542 7.41 -0.58 -4.27
CA LYS A 542 7.79 -1.47 -5.40
C LYS A 542 9.21 -1.23 -5.90
N SER A 543 9.72 -0.01 -5.76
CA SER A 543 11.07 0.36 -6.18
C SER A 543 12.17 -0.20 -5.29
N ASN A 544 11.84 -0.69 -4.11
CA ASN A 544 12.82 -1.16 -3.14
C ASN A 544 12.83 -2.69 -3.06
N THR A 545 14.00 -3.24 -2.75
CA THR A 545 14.19 -4.65 -2.44
C THR A 545 14.62 -4.80 -0.98
N TRP A 546 13.95 -5.69 -0.26
CA TRP A 546 14.19 -5.92 1.17
C TRP A 546 14.75 -7.32 1.37
N LYS A 547 16.08 -7.47 1.27
CA LYS A 547 16.73 -8.77 1.27
C LYS A 547 16.47 -9.60 2.52
N ARG A 548 16.29 -8.96 3.67
CA ARG A 548 16.08 -9.63 4.97
C ARG A 548 14.66 -9.49 5.51
N ASN A 549 14.11 -8.28 5.44
CA ASN A 549 12.90 -7.91 6.19
C ASN A 549 11.64 -7.80 5.32
N HIS A 550 11.63 -8.32 4.09
CA HIS A 550 10.47 -8.24 3.19
C HIS A 550 9.21 -8.83 3.84
N ARG A 551 9.32 -10.05 4.36
CA ARG A 551 8.20 -10.77 4.97
C ARG A 551 7.64 -10.03 6.18
N GLY A 552 8.49 -9.61 7.12
CA GLY A 552 8.05 -8.88 8.31
C GLY A 552 7.49 -7.49 8.02
N ARG A 553 8.02 -6.79 7.02
CA ARG A 553 7.44 -5.50 6.55
C ARG A 553 6.05 -5.69 5.96
N CYS A 554 5.84 -6.72 5.14
CA CYS A 554 4.52 -7.07 4.65
C CYS A 554 3.59 -7.41 5.82
N ALA A 555 4.07 -8.21 6.77
CA ALA A 555 3.32 -8.58 7.97
C ALA A 555 2.94 -7.36 8.83
N ALA A 556 3.85 -6.39 9.04
CA ALA A 556 3.55 -5.15 9.76
C ALA A 556 2.39 -4.38 9.13
N MET A 557 2.38 -4.24 7.80
CA MET A 557 1.31 -3.54 7.07
C MET A 557 -0.01 -4.31 7.08
N ILE A 558 0.04 -5.64 7.08
CA ILE A 558 -1.15 -6.50 7.17
C ILE A 558 -1.66 -6.50 8.62
N HIS A 559 -0.80 -6.57 9.62
CA HIS A 559 -1.14 -6.44 11.03
C HIS A 559 -1.84 -5.09 11.32
N GLU A 560 -1.36 -3.96 10.73
CA GLU A 560 -2.08 -2.67 10.75
C GLU A 560 -3.51 -2.80 10.18
N ALA A 561 -3.70 -3.63 9.15
CA ALA A 561 -5.00 -3.83 8.54
C ALA A 561 -5.95 -4.71 9.37
N CYS A 562 -5.40 -5.65 10.13
CA CYS A 562 -6.16 -6.51 11.04
C CYS A 562 -6.52 -5.80 12.36
N ASN A 563 -5.84 -4.70 12.69
CA ASN A 563 -6.09 -3.87 13.86
C ASN A 563 -6.90 -2.61 13.50
N PRO A 564 -7.45 -1.87 14.47
CA PRO A 564 -8.17 -0.61 14.23
C PRO A 564 -7.35 0.42 13.44
N GLY A 565 -6.02 0.39 13.53
CA GLY A 565 -5.14 1.26 12.76
C GLY A 565 -3.67 1.16 13.13
N ILE A 566 -2.90 2.11 12.60
CA ILE A 566 -1.44 2.14 12.77
C ILE A 566 -1.02 2.29 14.24
N GLY A 567 -1.76 3.06 15.04
CA GLY A 567 -1.43 3.30 16.45
C GLY A 567 -1.48 2.01 17.25
N ASP A 568 -2.61 1.29 17.19
CA ASP A 568 -2.77 0.00 17.89
C ASP A 568 -1.74 -1.02 17.44
N SER A 569 -1.45 -1.07 16.13
CA SER A 569 -0.46 -1.99 15.58
C SER A 569 0.93 -1.72 16.15
N ILE A 570 1.38 -0.47 16.17
CA ILE A 570 2.71 -0.09 16.69
C ILE A 570 2.78 -0.35 18.21
N ILE A 571 1.74 -0.02 18.96
CA ILE A 571 1.70 -0.26 20.42
C ILE A 571 1.80 -1.75 20.71
N LYS A 572 1.03 -2.60 20.03
CA LYS A 572 1.05 -4.05 20.21
C LYS A 572 2.43 -4.65 19.89
N ILE A 573 3.07 -4.22 18.80
CA ILE A 573 4.41 -4.69 18.42
C ILE A 573 5.44 -4.29 19.48
N ASN A 574 5.43 -3.03 19.93
CA ASN A 574 6.37 -2.59 20.97
C ASN A 574 6.14 -3.33 22.29
N ARG A 575 4.88 -3.57 22.68
CA ARG A 575 4.55 -4.37 23.86
C ARG A 575 5.08 -5.79 23.74
N PHE A 576 4.87 -6.43 22.62
CA PHE A 576 5.38 -7.78 22.36
C PHE A 576 6.91 -7.83 22.41
N MET A 577 7.58 -6.77 22.00
CA MET A 577 9.03 -6.62 22.06
C MET A 577 9.57 -6.20 23.43
N GLY A 578 8.72 -6.01 24.45
CA GLY A 578 9.10 -5.51 25.77
C GLY A 578 9.52 -4.04 25.80
N SER A 579 9.25 -3.29 24.72
CA SER A 579 9.59 -1.87 24.60
C SER A 579 8.31 -1.01 24.60
N ASP A 580 7.52 -1.12 25.66
CA ASP A 580 6.20 -0.49 25.78
C ASP A 580 6.24 1.01 25.55
N ILE A 581 5.23 1.50 24.81
CA ILE A 581 4.93 2.93 24.73
C ILE A 581 4.07 3.29 25.95
N LYS A 582 4.57 4.20 26.76
CA LYS A 582 3.94 4.55 28.04
C LYS A 582 2.53 5.10 27.83
N PHE A 583 1.58 4.60 28.63
CA PHE A 583 0.21 5.10 28.64
C PHE A 583 0.17 6.58 29.02
N GLY A 584 -0.61 7.37 28.28
CA GLY A 584 -0.70 8.83 28.50
C GLY A 584 0.51 9.63 28.04
N GLY A 585 1.60 8.98 27.63
CA GLY A 585 2.79 9.64 27.11
C GLY A 585 2.55 10.34 25.75
N PRO A 586 3.45 11.26 25.34
CA PRO A 586 3.28 12.02 24.10
C PRO A 586 3.24 11.13 22.85
N GLY A 587 4.03 10.05 22.82
CA GLY A 587 4.03 9.08 21.74
C GLY A 587 2.68 8.37 21.60
N ALA A 588 2.08 7.91 22.71
CA ALA A 588 0.77 7.28 22.71
C ALA A 588 -0.33 8.23 22.24
N LYS A 589 -0.30 9.50 22.69
CA LYS A 589 -1.25 10.53 22.27
C LYS A 589 -1.17 10.77 20.76
N HIS A 590 0.04 10.95 20.23
CA HIS A 590 0.23 11.20 18.79
C HIS A 590 -0.18 9.99 17.93
N LEU A 591 0.15 8.76 18.34
CA LEU A 591 -0.29 7.55 17.64
C LEU A 591 -1.81 7.42 17.62
N ASN A 592 -2.49 7.77 18.73
CA ASN A 592 -3.96 7.83 18.77
C ASN A 592 -4.51 8.88 17.82
N GLU A 593 -3.95 10.09 17.78
CA GLU A 593 -4.37 11.15 16.85
C GLU A 593 -4.24 10.71 15.40
N LEU A 594 -3.11 10.09 15.03
CA LEU A 594 -2.89 9.53 13.69
C LEU A 594 -3.94 8.46 13.35
N GLN A 595 -4.26 7.58 14.29
CA GLN A 595 -5.26 6.54 14.12
C GLN A 595 -6.67 7.13 13.97
N GLN A 596 -7.08 8.07 14.82
CA GLN A 596 -8.38 8.74 14.73
C GLN A 596 -8.53 9.48 13.40
N LYS A 597 -7.46 10.17 12.94
CA LYS A 597 -7.42 10.79 11.62
C LYS A 597 -7.60 9.78 10.49
N GLN A 598 -6.95 8.62 10.58
CA GLN A 598 -7.09 7.55 9.60
C GLN A 598 -8.51 6.98 9.55
N ILE A 599 -9.13 6.76 10.71
CA ILE A 599 -10.52 6.29 10.85
C ILE A 599 -11.48 7.32 10.26
N TYR A 600 -11.33 8.60 10.66
CA TYR A 600 -12.13 9.71 10.14
C TYR A 600 -12.03 9.82 8.62
N ASP A 601 -10.81 9.83 8.07
CA ASP A 601 -10.59 9.93 6.62
C ASP A 601 -11.18 8.75 5.86
N THR A 602 -11.11 7.55 6.43
CA THR A 602 -11.72 6.35 5.85
C THR A 602 -13.24 6.45 5.83
N GLY A 603 -13.85 6.90 6.92
CA GLY A 603 -15.28 7.16 7.03
C GLY A 603 -15.74 8.26 6.06
N ARG A 604 -15.01 9.38 6.02
CA ARG A 604 -15.27 10.51 5.11
C ARG A 604 -15.24 10.07 3.65
N LYS A 605 -14.24 9.28 3.24
CA LYS A 605 -14.12 8.78 1.87
C LYS A 605 -15.26 7.85 1.45
N LYS A 606 -15.93 7.21 2.41
CA LYS A 606 -17.13 6.37 2.16
C LYS A 606 -18.41 7.18 2.11
N SER A 607 -18.43 8.43 2.59
CA SER A 607 -19.64 9.26 2.62
C SER A 607 -20.13 9.63 1.21
N LEU A 608 -21.46 9.69 1.04
CA LEU A 608 -22.08 10.10 -0.22
C LEU A 608 -21.67 11.52 -0.64
N ALA A 609 -21.51 12.43 0.32
CA ALA A 609 -21.05 13.79 0.08
C ALA A 609 -19.65 13.82 -0.56
N TYR A 610 -18.70 13.06 0.02
CA TYR A 610 -17.35 12.95 -0.54
C TYR A 610 -17.36 12.32 -1.95
N LEU A 611 -18.12 11.24 -2.14
CA LEU A 611 -18.23 10.58 -3.45
C LEU A 611 -18.82 11.51 -4.51
N ARG A 612 -19.84 12.32 -4.15
CA ARG A 612 -20.41 13.36 -5.03
C ARG A 612 -19.37 14.43 -5.35
N LYS A 613 -18.66 14.97 -4.34
CA LYS A 613 -17.60 15.97 -4.53
C LYS A 613 -16.46 15.44 -5.41
N ARG A 614 -16.00 14.22 -5.16
CA ARG A 614 -14.98 13.54 -5.99
C ARG A 614 -15.42 13.41 -7.44
N LYS A 615 -16.68 12.99 -7.68
CA LYS A 615 -17.23 12.89 -9.03
C LYS A 615 -17.29 14.25 -9.73
N GLN A 616 -17.61 15.33 -9.02
CA GLN A 616 -17.59 16.70 -9.57
C GLN A 616 -16.16 17.17 -9.91
N LEU A 617 -15.19 16.91 -9.02
CA LEU A 617 -13.77 17.24 -9.25
C LEU A 617 -13.21 16.49 -10.46
N LEU A 618 -13.52 15.20 -10.59
CA LEU A 618 -13.13 14.41 -11.77
C LEU A 618 -13.74 14.96 -13.06
N LYS A 619 -15.02 15.37 -13.02
CA LYS A 619 -15.65 16.02 -14.19
C LYS A 619 -14.98 17.35 -14.54
N ARG A 620 -14.59 18.17 -13.54
CA ARG A 620 -13.86 19.42 -13.75
C ARG A 620 -12.46 19.15 -14.34
N ALA A 621 -11.71 18.21 -13.76
CA ALA A 621 -10.38 17.83 -14.26
C ALA A 621 -10.43 17.32 -15.71
N LEU A 622 -11.44 16.52 -16.06
CA LEU A 622 -11.65 16.06 -17.44
C LEU A 622 -11.96 17.24 -18.40
N ARG A 623 -12.78 18.22 -17.96
CA ARG A 623 -13.05 19.41 -18.76
C ARG A 623 -11.78 20.25 -18.97
N CYS A 624 -10.99 20.46 -17.92
CA CYS A 624 -9.72 21.16 -18.03
C CYS A 624 -8.73 20.46 -18.96
N LYS A 625 -8.69 19.12 -18.95
CA LYS A 625 -7.86 18.34 -19.88
C LYS A 625 -8.30 18.48 -21.33
N VAL A 626 -9.61 18.46 -21.59
CA VAL A 626 -10.14 18.69 -22.95
C VAL A 626 -9.78 20.09 -23.42
N ALA A 627 -10.01 21.12 -22.61
CA ALA A 627 -9.63 22.49 -22.94
C ALA A 627 -8.10 22.63 -23.16
N HIS A 628 -7.27 21.94 -22.37
CA HIS A 628 -5.81 21.96 -22.53
C HIS A 628 -5.33 21.18 -23.75
N SER A 629 -6.04 20.11 -24.16
CA SER A 629 -5.71 19.36 -25.39
C SER A 629 -6.09 20.10 -26.66
N GLU A 630 -7.07 20.98 -26.57
CA GLU A 630 -7.42 21.89 -27.68
C GLU A 630 -6.39 23.02 -27.85
N TYR A 631 -5.68 23.41 -26.78
CA TYR A 631 -4.67 24.47 -26.79
C TYR A 631 -3.26 23.99 -27.16
N LYS A 632 -2.97 22.71 -27.09
CA LYS A 632 -1.65 22.15 -27.41
C LYS A 632 -1.73 21.11 -28.52
N THR A 633 -1.58 21.60 -29.73
CA THR A 633 -1.12 20.77 -30.85
C THR A 633 0.31 20.31 -30.59
N GLY A 634 0.47 19.03 -30.24
CA GLY A 634 1.74 18.34 -30.26
C GLY A 634 2.66 18.59 -29.04
N CYS A 635 2.93 17.57 -28.34
CA CYS A 635 3.81 17.34 -27.19
C CYS A 635 3.12 17.27 -25.84
N TYR A 636 2.47 16.14 -25.60
CA TYR A 636 2.47 15.53 -24.29
C TYR A 636 2.88 14.08 -24.46
N THR A 637 4.12 13.83 -24.14
CA THR A 637 4.61 12.49 -23.86
C THR A 637 3.84 11.92 -22.66
N THR A 638 3.53 10.67 -22.79
CA THR A 638 2.70 9.81 -21.95
C THR A 638 3.18 9.59 -20.51
N ASP A 639 4.00 10.47 -19.95
CA ASP A 639 4.70 10.22 -18.68
C ASP A 639 3.90 10.50 -17.40
N HIS A 640 2.66 10.98 -17.48
CA HIS A 640 1.83 11.25 -16.30
C HIS A 640 0.50 10.49 -16.27
N THR A 641 0.42 9.33 -16.91
CA THR A 641 -0.79 8.49 -16.91
C THR A 641 -0.97 7.64 -15.64
N TYR A 642 -0.09 7.73 -14.66
CA TYR A 642 -0.20 6.96 -13.41
C TYR A 642 -1.37 7.31 -12.49
N GLY A 643 -2.14 8.33 -12.79
CA GLY A 643 -3.32 8.70 -12.01
C GLY A 643 -4.66 8.56 -12.74
N LEU A 644 -4.68 8.21 -14.00
CA LEU A 644 -5.88 8.32 -14.84
C LEU A 644 -6.38 7.01 -15.46
N THR A 645 -5.63 5.94 -15.35
CA THR A 645 -6.06 4.61 -15.81
C THR A 645 -7.02 3.89 -14.86
N GLY A 646 -7.41 4.53 -13.77
CA GLY A 646 -8.37 4.03 -12.79
C GLY A 646 -9.69 4.78 -12.76
N VAL A 647 -9.97 5.66 -13.71
CA VAL A 647 -11.18 6.49 -13.74
C VAL A 647 -11.96 6.30 -15.05
N ASP A 648 -11.72 5.21 -15.73
CA ASP A 648 -12.61 4.79 -16.80
C ASP A 648 -13.59 3.71 -16.34
#